data_6bd79bcc3b96c49e785a04aaa57961b3
#
_entry.id   6bd79bcc3b96c49e785a04aaa57961b3
#
_cell.length_a   1.000
_cell.length_b   1.000
_cell.length_c   1.000
_cell.angle_alpha   90.00
_cell.angle_beta   90.00
_cell.angle_gamma   90.00
#
_symmetry.space_group_name_H-M   'P 1'
#
loop_
_entity.id
_entity.type
_entity.pdbx_description
1 polymer ?
#
loop_
_entity_poly.entity_id
_entity_poly.type
_entity_poly.pdbx_seq_one_letter_code
_entity_poly.pdbx_strand_id
1 'polypeptide(L)'
;MQCLDDQRSPLLRLQHHLYYAPHFTFSSKFELWQPNTDCCSWEGVTCDAYGHVVGIDLSYKNLSGSFHPIFNLHRLQRLNLTGNNFNTTLFSYGFDKLQNLTHLNLSSSCFHGQIPVEFSFLKRLVSLDLSNQYSCYLRYYEVLYPGFYNYFSLPYELQQPLKLENPNFKTLIKNLRFLTELYLDSVDISTQSAKWCETTSLVLPNLHVLSLSSCALKGPLYNDFLNGQLPEFPANNALQSLSLFYTNFSGKLPQSIGNLKFLTNLDLDGCNFFGPIPSSIANLILYIGNNYLRGAIPKSILQLPRLEWIYIESNSFSSMKLDMFVQVKNLRTHWLNKISFSLSSLHLPFNVIDFPKQLPLNDSNFSFPMLTELDLRSCNISAFPEFLKSLENIIFLDLSNNKISGAIPNWAWKKSLRYLYLANNHLSSLDQLLPNQSSTSSQTSLTRPICNLSQLRNFNASHNNLSGTIPNCLGEMNDLLLLDLQGNNFSGMLPKFSKATHLYILKEKLPYLTVLILRENRFYGQIKHRFVFPTLDVLDIASNQFSGELSIDFLQPTRLRSLKIGGNKLEGKLSRSLANCKALEVLDLGNNMVHDTFPFWLEKLPSLKVVILRASRFYGTITKFNTERGFPKLRILDIASNNFSGDLSIEFLQSLKAMMQLTNEDKAKLDYIGENYYQDSVTIFNKGIELFYEKILTTLTCLDLSNNSFHGRIPEEIQMLRSLKVLNLSYNSFSGEIPVAVQNLKDLESLDLSQNELSGKIPPQLATTFLEALNLSYNPLEGSIPQGNQFSTFSNDSYRGNPKLYGQPLSKKCNEDGLPVPPPPGEEEQSWLYAMSTWKIVLIGYGSGMVAGLCIGYTVLNELGNKWVDKFKKHGKRNRRRSR
;
A
#
# COMPACT_ATOMS: atom_id res chain seq x y z
N MET A 1 34.36 21.11 36.39
CA MET A 1 33.08 21.20 37.16
C MET A 1 32.69 19.79 37.49
N GLN A 2 32.42 19.52 38.76
CA GLN A 2 32.12 18.13 39.17
C GLN A 2 30.63 17.98 39.44
N CYS A 3 30.04 16.92 38.93
CA CYS A 3 28.63 16.55 39.17
C CYS A 3 28.35 16.37 40.66
N LEU A 4 27.26 16.89 41.15
CA LEU A 4 26.83 16.70 42.53
C LEU A 4 26.34 15.27 42.78
N ASP A 5 26.60 14.72 43.98
CA ASP A 5 26.26 13.32 44.30
C ASP A 5 24.73 13.06 44.33
N ASP A 6 23.97 14.07 44.74
CA ASP A 6 22.52 14.02 44.71
C ASP A 6 21.93 13.99 43.26
N GLN A 7 22.70 14.45 42.25
CA GLN A 7 22.38 14.40 40.85
C GLN A 7 22.82 13.08 40.20
N ARG A 8 23.97 12.56 40.61
CA ARG A 8 24.55 11.28 40.12
C ARG A 8 23.66 10.08 40.49
N SER A 9 23.19 10.02 41.73
CA SER A 9 22.39 8.89 42.23
C SER A 9 21.10 8.64 41.42
N PRO A 10 20.26 9.64 41.07
CA PRO A 10 19.13 9.44 40.19
C PRO A 10 19.48 8.93 38.79
N LEU A 11 20.59 9.40 38.19
CA LEU A 11 21.04 8.96 36.87
C LEU A 11 21.47 7.48 36.87
N LEU A 12 22.23 7.03 37.90
CA LEU A 12 22.57 5.63 38.03
C LEU A 12 21.37 4.72 38.27
N ARG A 13 20.36 5.19 39.04
CA ARG A 13 19.09 4.48 39.17
C ARG A 13 18.36 4.42 37.84
N LEU A 14 18.35 5.51 37.07
CA LEU A 14 17.77 5.54 35.72
C LEU A 14 18.41 4.47 34.85
N GLN A 15 19.73 4.40 34.81
CA GLN A 15 20.46 3.37 34.06
C GLN A 15 20.03 1.94 34.44
N HIS A 16 19.80 1.66 35.73
CA HIS A 16 19.33 0.35 36.20
C HIS A 16 17.89 0.01 35.77
N HIS A 17 17.07 1.00 35.51
CA HIS A 17 15.68 0.80 35.08
C HIS A 17 15.51 0.79 33.57
N LEU A 18 16.56 1.13 32.80
CA LEU A 18 16.58 1.14 31.35
C LEU A 18 17.33 -0.09 30.82
N TYR A 19 16.78 -0.69 29.75
CA TYR A 19 17.37 -1.81 29.03
C TYR A 19 17.14 -1.65 27.52
N TYR A 20 17.94 -2.36 26.71
CA TYR A 20 17.79 -2.33 25.27
C TYR A 20 16.54 -3.12 24.85
N ALA A 21 15.72 -2.51 23.99
CA ALA A 21 14.58 -3.20 23.41
C ALA A 21 15.07 -4.31 22.45
N PRO A 22 14.62 -5.58 22.63
CA PRO A 22 14.97 -6.66 21.72
C PRO A 22 14.35 -6.37 20.34
N HIS A 23 15.11 -6.38 19.26
CA HIS A 23 14.72 -6.31 17.85
C HIS A 23 15.19 -5.10 17.03
N PHE A 24 16.02 -4.19 17.53
CA PHE A 24 16.55 -3.09 16.72
C PHE A 24 18.07 -3.21 16.54
N THR A 25 18.53 -3.32 15.28
CA THR A 25 19.94 -3.58 14.93
C THR A 25 20.77 -2.33 14.61
N PHE A 26 20.19 -1.14 14.59
CA PHE A 26 20.86 0.11 14.22
C PHE A 26 20.66 1.20 15.27
N SER A 27 21.25 1.04 16.43
CA SER A 27 21.43 2.14 17.37
C SER A 27 22.89 2.27 17.76
N SER A 28 23.37 3.50 17.94
CA SER A 28 24.60 3.72 18.68
C SER A 28 24.40 3.10 20.06
N LYS A 29 25.29 2.17 20.44
CA LYS A 29 25.23 1.59 21.78
C LYS A 29 25.33 2.73 22.79
N PHE A 30 24.34 2.81 23.67
CA PHE A 30 24.39 3.70 24.81
C PHE A 30 25.58 3.25 25.69
N GLU A 31 26.61 4.08 25.83
CA GLU A 31 27.69 3.79 26.72
C GLU A 31 27.21 3.88 28.16
N LEU A 32 27.38 2.79 28.90
CA LEU A 32 26.91 2.72 30.26
C LEU A 32 27.63 3.80 31.11
N TRP A 33 26.88 4.60 31.83
CA TRP A 33 27.38 5.59 32.75
C TRP A 33 28.21 4.93 33.88
N GLN A 34 29.43 5.36 34.08
CA GLN A 34 30.32 4.74 35.06
C GLN A 34 30.18 5.43 36.40
N PRO A 35 29.88 4.70 37.51
CA PRO A 35 29.63 5.28 38.83
C PRO A 35 30.78 6.15 39.39
N ASN A 36 32.00 5.85 38.98
CA ASN A 36 33.21 6.53 39.47
C ASN A 36 33.67 7.70 38.60
N THR A 37 32.90 8.09 37.60
CA THR A 37 33.19 9.21 36.68
C THR A 37 32.24 10.39 36.93
N ASP A 38 32.64 11.55 36.45
CA ASP A 38 31.82 12.76 36.55
C ASP A 38 30.57 12.65 35.65
N CYS A 39 29.38 12.69 36.25
CA CYS A 39 28.11 12.56 35.49
C CYS A 39 27.89 13.69 34.49
N CYS A 40 28.54 14.83 34.66
CA CYS A 40 28.49 15.93 33.70
C CYS A 40 29.28 15.63 32.40
N SER A 41 30.12 14.59 32.42
CA SER A 41 30.82 14.06 31.24
C SER A 41 30.12 12.89 30.58
N TRP A 42 28.98 12.40 31.12
CA TRP A 42 28.26 11.25 30.60
C TRP A 42 27.49 11.59 29.32
N GLU A 43 27.45 10.63 28.40
CA GLU A 43 26.72 10.79 27.17
C GLU A 43 25.26 11.16 27.46
N GLY A 44 24.75 12.22 26.80
CA GLY A 44 23.39 12.70 26.94
C GLY A 44 23.12 13.50 28.24
N VAL A 45 24.09 13.74 29.12
CA VAL A 45 23.92 14.55 30.32
C VAL A 45 24.53 15.92 30.12
N THR A 46 23.79 16.96 30.50
CA THR A 46 24.26 18.35 30.49
C THR A 46 24.10 18.96 31.88
N CYS A 47 25.15 19.59 32.39
CA CYS A 47 25.14 20.28 33.69
C CYS A 47 25.24 21.80 33.53
N ASP A 48 24.77 22.50 34.55
CA ASP A 48 25.07 23.94 34.73
C ASP A 48 26.44 24.20 35.32
N ALA A 49 26.78 25.50 35.49
CA ALA A 49 28.08 25.90 36.08
C ALA A 49 28.30 25.44 37.53
N TYR A 50 27.27 24.97 38.19
CA TYR A 50 27.28 24.53 39.60
C TYR A 50 27.24 23.00 39.74
N GLY A 51 27.25 22.24 38.66
CA GLY A 51 27.24 20.77 38.67
C GLY A 51 25.84 20.14 38.82
N HIS A 52 24.77 20.93 38.64
CA HIS A 52 23.41 20.38 38.58
C HIS A 52 23.10 19.90 37.17
N VAL A 53 22.44 18.77 37.07
CA VAL A 53 21.93 18.24 35.77
C VAL A 53 20.74 19.10 35.30
N VAL A 54 20.95 19.77 34.17
CA VAL A 54 19.92 20.62 33.53
C VAL A 54 19.41 20.06 32.20
N GLY A 55 20.09 19.06 31.64
CA GLY A 55 19.68 18.42 30.39
C GLY A 55 19.93 16.93 30.39
N ILE A 56 18.95 16.19 29.84
CA ILE A 56 19.08 14.77 29.53
C ILE A 56 18.60 14.55 28.10
N ASP A 57 19.47 14.01 27.25
CA ASP A 57 19.18 13.59 25.88
C ASP A 57 19.55 12.12 25.70
N LEU A 58 18.55 11.26 25.69
CA LEU A 58 18.65 9.82 25.43
C LEU A 58 17.92 9.44 24.13
N SER A 59 17.85 10.36 23.18
CA SER A 59 17.14 10.15 21.91
C SER A 59 17.81 9.05 21.08
N TYR A 60 16.97 8.22 20.42
CA TYR A 60 17.40 7.18 19.48
C TYR A 60 18.39 6.15 20.04
N LYS A 61 18.30 5.83 21.32
CA LYS A 61 19.18 4.86 22.00
C LYS A 61 18.58 3.46 22.08
N ASN A 62 17.41 3.23 21.51
CA ASN A 62 16.70 1.95 21.57
C ASN A 62 16.44 1.45 23.00
N LEU A 63 16.06 2.37 23.87
CA LEU A 63 15.84 2.10 25.28
C LEU A 63 14.39 1.70 25.54
N SER A 64 14.23 0.77 26.48
CA SER A 64 12.98 0.36 27.10
C SER A 64 13.09 0.42 28.61
N GLY A 65 11.96 0.29 29.30
CA GLY A 65 11.92 0.28 30.75
C GLY A 65 11.30 1.53 31.35
N SER A 66 11.71 1.90 32.56
CA SER A 66 11.11 3.02 33.29
C SER A 66 12.09 4.18 33.46
N PHE A 67 11.66 5.38 33.10
CA PHE A 67 12.44 6.62 33.28
C PHE A 67 12.07 7.39 34.56
N HIS A 68 11.28 6.79 35.47
CA HIS A 68 10.81 7.40 36.70
C HIS A 68 11.89 8.09 37.55
N PRO A 69 13.15 7.59 37.66
CA PRO A 69 14.17 8.25 38.45
C PRO A 69 14.52 9.66 38.02
N ILE A 70 14.22 10.07 36.79
CA ILE A 70 14.41 11.42 36.25
C ILE A 70 13.66 12.46 37.11
N PHE A 71 12.50 12.14 37.71
CA PHE A 71 11.70 13.07 38.49
C PHE A 71 12.38 13.57 39.78
N ASN A 72 13.53 13.02 40.15
CA ASN A 72 14.35 13.52 41.25
C ASN A 72 15.32 14.63 40.83
N LEU A 73 15.43 14.92 39.53
CA LEU A 73 16.30 15.95 38.99
C LEU A 73 15.54 17.28 38.84
N HIS A 74 15.23 17.93 39.97
CA HIS A 74 14.35 19.11 40.04
C HIS A 74 14.85 20.34 39.27
N ARG A 75 16.12 20.38 38.87
CA ARG A 75 16.72 21.46 38.09
C ARG A 75 16.70 21.21 36.59
N LEU A 76 16.15 20.08 36.17
CA LEU A 76 16.09 19.69 34.76
C LEU A 76 15.31 20.73 33.94
N GLN A 77 15.93 21.20 32.86
CA GLN A 77 15.38 22.16 31.90
C GLN A 77 15.05 21.51 30.55
N ARG A 78 15.80 20.46 30.16
CA ARG A 78 15.62 19.76 28.89
C ARG A 78 15.56 18.27 29.11
N LEU A 79 14.53 17.64 28.59
CA LEU A 79 14.36 16.19 28.57
C LEU A 79 14.00 15.74 27.17
N ASN A 80 14.87 14.92 26.56
CA ASN A 80 14.63 14.36 25.23
C ASN A 80 14.77 12.84 25.32
N LEU A 81 13.65 12.12 25.10
CA LEU A 81 13.57 10.66 25.08
C LEU A 81 13.11 10.15 23.72
N THR A 82 13.07 10.99 22.67
CA THR A 82 12.51 10.67 21.38
C THR A 82 13.12 9.41 20.78
N GLY A 83 12.30 8.63 20.08
CA GLY A 83 12.80 7.53 19.29
C GLY A 83 13.27 6.31 20.08
N ASN A 84 12.69 6.10 21.25
CA ASN A 84 12.91 4.91 22.07
C ASN A 84 11.67 3.99 22.05
N ASN A 85 11.70 2.91 22.79
CA ASN A 85 10.60 1.95 22.85
C ASN A 85 10.19 1.69 24.30
N PHE A 86 9.56 2.65 24.94
CA PHE A 86 9.10 2.49 26.30
C PHE A 86 7.86 1.60 26.40
N ASN A 87 6.98 1.61 25.39
CA ASN A 87 5.75 0.81 25.31
C ASN A 87 4.96 0.78 26.63
N THR A 88 4.71 1.94 27.19
CA THR A 88 4.06 2.11 28.49
C THR A 88 3.15 3.33 28.48
N THR A 89 2.24 3.38 29.45
CA THR A 89 1.45 4.59 29.70
C THR A 89 2.32 5.68 30.31
N LEU A 90 2.05 6.94 29.97
CA LEU A 90 2.68 8.07 30.66
C LEU A 90 2.24 8.09 32.13
N PHE A 91 3.21 8.30 33.02
CA PHE A 91 2.92 8.37 34.46
C PHE A 91 2.10 9.63 34.78
N SER A 92 1.07 9.47 35.60
CA SER A 92 0.26 10.58 36.10
C SER A 92 0.93 11.38 37.22
N TYR A 93 2.13 11.01 37.66
CA TYR A 93 2.84 11.67 38.76
C TYR A 93 4.33 11.81 38.43
N GLY A 94 4.91 12.90 38.94
CA GLY A 94 6.34 13.17 38.83
C GLY A 94 6.70 14.33 37.91
N PHE A 95 5.99 14.56 36.81
CA PHE A 95 6.24 15.72 35.96
C PHE A 95 6.02 17.05 36.68
N ASP A 96 5.11 17.10 37.63
CA ASP A 96 4.87 18.27 38.48
C ASP A 96 6.11 18.70 39.31
N LYS A 97 7.09 17.80 39.52
CA LYS A 97 8.34 18.09 40.18
C LYS A 97 9.36 18.81 39.27
N LEU A 98 9.21 18.72 37.96
CA LEU A 98 10.13 19.28 36.97
C LEU A 98 9.76 20.70 36.57
N GLN A 99 9.54 21.59 37.54
CA GLN A 99 9.04 22.95 37.35
C GLN A 99 10.01 23.86 36.54
N ASN A 100 11.25 23.46 36.34
CA ASN A 100 12.24 24.19 35.56
C ASN A 100 12.28 23.74 34.09
N LEU A 101 11.46 22.75 33.71
CA LEU A 101 11.47 22.19 32.36
C LEU A 101 11.02 23.22 31.33
N THR A 102 11.85 23.40 30.32
CA THR A 102 11.62 24.30 29.20
C THR A 102 11.38 23.54 27.88
N HIS A 103 12.02 22.38 27.73
CA HIS A 103 11.89 21.54 26.54
C HIS A 103 11.60 20.09 26.97
N LEU A 104 10.50 19.55 26.48
CA LEU A 104 10.10 18.16 26.71
C LEU A 104 9.80 17.51 25.37
N ASN A 105 10.62 16.52 24.99
CA ASN A 105 10.40 15.71 23.80
C ASN A 105 10.29 14.24 24.19
N LEU A 106 9.09 13.68 24.01
CA LEU A 106 8.76 12.27 24.21
C LEU A 106 8.28 11.60 22.90
N SER A 107 8.54 12.25 21.78
CA SER A 107 8.00 11.83 20.49
C SER A 107 8.50 10.47 20.04
N SER A 108 7.66 9.75 19.30
CA SER A 108 8.02 8.43 18.71
C SER A 108 8.67 7.46 19.69
N SER A 109 8.23 7.45 20.94
CA SER A 109 8.79 6.62 22.03
C SER A 109 7.83 5.56 22.56
N CYS A 110 6.80 5.24 21.76
CA CYS A 110 5.82 4.19 22.04
C CYS A 110 4.98 4.42 23.31
N PHE A 111 4.82 5.64 23.72
CA PHE A 111 3.89 5.96 24.79
C PHE A 111 2.44 5.85 24.33
N HIS A 112 1.58 5.40 25.22
CA HIS A 112 0.14 5.23 24.96
C HIS A 112 -0.72 5.65 26.15
N GLY A 113 -2.03 5.72 25.96
CA GLY A 113 -2.96 6.08 27.01
C GLY A 113 -3.12 7.58 27.22
N GLN A 114 -3.65 7.98 28.37
CA GLN A 114 -4.03 9.36 28.66
C GLN A 114 -2.81 10.26 28.96
N ILE A 115 -2.72 11.43 28.33
CA ILE A 115 -1.72 12.46 28.65
C ILE A 115 -2.01 13.00 30.06
N PRO A 116 -0.99 13.03 30.94
CA PRO A 116 -1.16 13.47 32.33
C PRO A 116 -1.51 14.98 32.45
N VAL A 117 -2.38 15.31 33.40
CA VAL A 117 -2.73 16.72 33.69
C VAL A 117 -1.55 17.53 34.21
N GLU A 118 -0.56 16.87 34.78
CA GLU A 118 0.68 17.43 35.34
C GLU A 118 1.48 18.22 34.30
N PHE A 119 1.37 17.88 33.02
CA PHE A 119 2.01 18.64 31.93
C PHE A 119 1.49 20.09 31.89
N SER A 120 0.23 20.33 32.26
CA SER A 120 -0.32 21.68 32.35
C SER A 120 0.30 22.56 33.45
N PHE A 121 1.04 21.97 34.38
CA PHE A 121 1.73 22.67 35.46
C PHE A 121 3.16 23.09 35.10
N LEU A 122 3.71 22.64 33.98
CA LEU A 122 5.05 22.98 33.52
C LEU A 122 5.08 24.37 32.87
N LYS A 123 4.87 25.39 33.66
CA LYS A 123 4.65 26.77 33.21
C LYS A 123 5.79 27.42 32.42
N ARG A 124 7.02 26.83 32.49
CA ARG A 124 8.22 27.31 31.80
C ARG A 124 8.43 26.63 30.44
N LEU A 125 7.56 25.70 30.03
CA LEU A 125 7.72 25.03 28.76
C LEU A 125 7.71 26.02 27.58
N VAL A 126 8.70 25.86 26.74
CA VAL A 126 8.91 26.55 25.45
C VAL A 126 8.62 25.60 24.30
N SER A 127 8.99 24.34 24.42
CA SER A 127 8.76 23.30 23.42
C SER A 127 8.19 22.05 24.07
N LEU A 128 7.08 21.54 23.52
CA LEU A 128 6.43 20.28 23.92
C LEU A 128 6.18 19.43 22.68
N ASP A 129 6.83 18.27 22.64
CA ASP A 129 6.65 17.30 21.57
C ASP A 129 6.21 15.94 22.14
N LEU A 130 4.94 15.58 21.87
CA LEU A 130 4.32 14.30 22.23
C LEU A 130 3.91 13.53 20.97
N SER A 131 4.42 13.92 19.81
CA SER A 131 4.06 13.33 18.53
C SER A 131 4.44 11.84 18.49
N ASN A 132 3.57 11.04 17.88
CA ASN A 132 3.80 9.60 17.75
C ASN A 132 3.61 9.19 16.27
N GLN A 133 4.34 9.87 15.38
CA GLN A 133 4.16 9.82 13.93
C GLN A 133 4.35 8.44 13.31
N TYR A 134 5.04 7.50 14.00
CA TYR A 134 5.31 6.19 13.43
C TYR A 134 5.05 5.10 14.46
N SER A 135 4.41 4.03 13.98
CA SER A 135 4.34 2.79 14.73
C SER A 135 5.73 2.41 15.22
N CYS A 136 5.81 2.02 16.48
CA CYS A 136 7.03 1.54 17.13
C CYS A 136 7.75 0.42 16.37
N TYR A 137 7.10 -0.15 15.38
CA TYR A 137 7.58 -1.22 14.52
C TYR A 137 8.04 -0.75 13.12
N LEU A 138 7.69 0.46 12.67
CA LEU A 138 7.95 0.91 11.28
C LEU A 138 9.23 1.70 11.05
N ARG A 139 9.92 2.12 12.09
CA ARG A 139 11.15 2.91 11.96
C ARG A 139 12.32 2.21 11.24
N TYR A 140 12.22 0.91 11.07
CA TYR A 140 13.22 0.08 10.37
C TYR A 140 13.32 0.41 8.88
N TYR A 141 12.27 0.96 8.26
CA TYR A 141 12.20 1.13 6.81
C TYR A 141 12.57 2.52 6.28
N GLU A 142 12.50 3.55 7.10
CA GLU A 142 12.80 4.93 6.67
C GLU A 142 14.29 5.16 6.38
N VAL A 143 15.18 4.45 7.07
CA VAL A 143 16.64 4.57 6.88
C VAL A 143 17.11 3.91 5.59
N LEU A 144 16.39 2.94 5.07
CA LEU A 144 16.76 2.19 3.87
C LEU A 144 16.24 2.79 2.56
N TYR A 145 15.18 3.60 2.61
CA TYR A 145 14.53 4.13 1.40
C TYR A 145 14.02 5.57 1.61
N PRO A 146 14.90 6.59 1.67
CA PRO A 146 14.45 7.98 1.69
C PRO A 146 13.79 8.32 0.35
N GLY A 147 12.50 8.63 0.37
CA GLY A 147 11.72 9.06 -0.81
C GLY A 147 10.51 8.20 -1.18
N PHE A 148 10.22 7.13 -0.48
CA PHE A 148 8.99 6.35 -0.68
C PHE A 148 7.89 6.77 0.30
N TYR A 149 7.29 7.92 0.06
CA TYR A 149 6.01 8.29 0.68
C TYR A 149 4.87 7.60 -0.07
N ASN A 150 4.68 6.30 0.16
CA ASN A 150 3.40 5.68 -0.13
C ASN A 150 2.61 5.58 1.17
N TYR A 151 1.57 6.37 1.24
CA TYR A 151 0.57 6.47 2.29
C TYR A 151 -0.09 5.12 2.56
N PHE A 152 0.44 4.34 3.49
CA PHE A 152 -0.28 3.20 4.04
C PHE A 152 -0.88 3.59 5.38
N SER A 153 -2.18 3.77 5.37
CA SER A 153 -2.99 3.76 6.58
C SER A 153 -2.89 2.37 7.23
N LEU A 154 -2.04 2.22 8.23
CA LEU A 154 -2.16 1.09 9.15
C LEU A 154 -3.53 1.17 9.83
N PRO A 155 -4.20 0.03 10.05
CA PRO A 155 -5.45 0.00 10.79
C PRO A 155 -5.25 0.65 12.15
N TYR A 156 -6.02 1.70 12.41
CA TYR A 156 -6.00 2.51 13.62
C TYR A 156 -6.28 1.71 14.91
N GLU A 157 -6.76 0.48 14.77
CA GLU A 157 -7.24 -0.36 15.87
C GLU A 157 -6.12 -1.05 16.69
N LEU A 158 -4.88 -1.05 16.22
CA LEU A 158 -3.77 -1.79 16.83
C LEU A 158 -2.86 -0.95 17.71
N GLN A 159 -2.96 0.35 17.68
CA GLN A 159 -2.21 1.24 18.55
C GLN A 159 -3.18 1.93 19.49
N GLN A 160 -2.96 1.77 20.79
CA GLN A 160 -3.60 2.66 21.74
C GLN A 160 -2.81 4.00 21.70
N PRO A 161 -3.27 5.03 20.95
CA PRO A 161 -2.53 6.28 20.86
C PRO A 161 -2.50 6.97 22.22
N LEU A 162 -1.61 7.94 22.36
CA LEU A 162 -1.77 8.94 23.41
C LEU A 162 -3.12 9.62 23.22
N LYS A 163 -3.83 9.85 24.32
CA LYS A 163 -5.16 10.47 24.33
C LYS A 163 -5.17 11.75 25.12
N LEU A 164 -5.90 12.72 24.63
CA LEU A 164 -6.08 14.01 25.28
C LEU A 164 -7.57 14.22 25.59
N GLU A 165 -8.11 13.40 26.50
CA GLU A 165 -9.51 13.46 26.95
C GLU A 165 -9.66 14.24 28.25
N ASN A 166 -8.88 13.85 29.27
CA ASN A 166 -8.84 14.51 30.56
C ASN A 166 -7.38 14.50 31.12
N PRO A 167 -6.60 15.59 31.00
CA PRO A 167 -7.05 16.95 30.60
C PRO A 167 -7.48 17.05 29.15
N ASN A 168 -8.41 17.96 28.87
CA ASN A 168 -8.68 18.34 27.49
C ASN A 168 -7.62 19.32 26.97
N PHE A 169 -7.59 19.56 25.66
CA PHE A 169 -6.62 20.43 25.02
C PHE A 169 -6.51 21.82 25.67
N LYS A 170 -7.65 22.45 25.97
CA LYS A 170 -7.70 23.76 26.64
C LYS A 170 -7.06 23.72 28.03
N THR A 171 -7.31 22.66 28.78
CA THR A 171 -6.73 22.48 30.12
C THR A 171 -5.23 22.25 30.04
N LEU A 172 -4.77 21.45 29.08
CA LEU A 172 -3.35 21.22 28.86
C LEU A 172 -2.59 22.53 28.64
N ILE A 173 -3.04 23.37 27.70
CA ILE A 173 -2.29 24.55 27.25
C ILE A 173 -2.50 25.77 28.14
N LYS A 174 -3.52 25.78 28.99
CA LYS A 174 -3.97 26.99 29.75
C LYS A 174 -2.85 27.76 30.48
N ASN A 175 -1.84 27.07 31.01
CA ASN A 175 -0.77 27.67 31.78
C ASN A 175 0.56 27.75 31.00
N LEU A 176 0.62 27.26 29.78
CA LEU A 176 1.87 27.14 29.01
C LEU A 176 2.16 28.39 28.16
N ARG A 177 2.12 29.57 28.79
CA ARG A 177 2.19 30.87 28.09
C ARG A 177 3.50 31.14 27.34
N PHE A 178 4.58 30.43 27.68
CA PHE A 178 5.89 30.57 27.04
C PHE A 178 6.07 29.61 25.89
N LEU A 179 5.04 28.77 25.60
CA LEU A 179 5.13 27.72 24.55
C LEU A 179 5.25 28.39 23.19
N THR A 180 6.32 28.03 22.47
CA THR A 180 6.58 28.44 21.08
C THR A 180 6.38 27.29 20.10
N GLU A 181 6.50 26.04 20.59
CA GLU A 181 6.39 24.86 19.76
C GLU A 181 5.50 23.80 20.41
N LEU A 182 4.53 23.32 19.68
CA LEU A 182 3.60 22.26 20.12
C LEU A 182 3.41 21.22 19.00
N TYR A 183 3.82 19.97 19.29
CA TYR A 183 3.66 18.83 18.40
C TYR A 183 2.82 17.76 19.11
N LEU A 184 1.66 17.43 18.54
CA LEU A 184 0.72 16.43 19.03
C LEU A 184 0.33 15.43 17.94
N ASP A 185 1.18 15.21 16.94
CA ASP A 185 0.87 14.37 15.81
C ASP A 185 0.51 12.94 16.26
N SER A 186 -0.57 12.39 15.69
CA SER A 186 -1.14 11.09 16.04
C SER A 186 -1.64 10.95 17.49
N VAL A 187 -1.82 12.06 18.21
CA VAL A 187 -2.52 12.06 19.50
C VAL A 187 -4.03 12.04 19.25
N ASP A 188 -4.77 11.18 19.95
CA ASP A 188 -6.22 11.16 19.88
C ASP A 188 -6.82 12.35 20.66
N ILE A 189 -7.31 13.32 19.93
CA ILE A 189 -8.01 14.51 20.46
C ILE A 189 -9.48 14.51 20.06
N SER A 190 -10.05 13.33 19.76
CA SER A 190 -11.40 13.15 19.19
C SER A 190 -12.54 13.70 20.04
N THR A 191 -12.35 13.85 21.33
CA THR A 191 -13.37 14.38 22.25
C THR A 191 -13.44 15.90 22.27
N GLN A 192 -12.57 16.59 21.51
CA GLN A 192 -12.48 18.05 21.50
C GLN A 192 -13.43 18.65 20.47
N SER A 193 -14.21 19.65 20.88
CA SER A 193 -15.06 20.42 19.98
C SER A 193 -14.24 21.40 19.12
N ALA A 194 -14.85 21.94 18.05
CA ALA A 194 -14.25 22.84 17.07
C ALA A 194 -13.60 24.14 17.62
N LYS A 195 -13.62 24.36 18.94
CA LYS A 195 -13.10 25.59 19.60
C LYS A 195 -11.61 25.56 19.95
N TRP A 196 -10.87 24.48 19.60
CA TRP A 196 -9.44 24.36 19.94
C TRP A 196 -8.63 25.55 19.40
N CYS A 197 -8.94 26.02 18.20
CA CYS A 197 -8.17 27.07 17.53
C CYS A 197 -8.38 28.46 18.11
N GLU A 198 -9.63 28.81 18.47
CA GLU A 198 -9.89 30.04 19.22
C GLU A 198 -9.13 30.02 20.57
N THR A 199 -9.09 28.87 21.20
CA THR A 199 -8.39 28.69 22.47
C THR A 199 -6.89 28.85 22.29
N THR A 200 -6.30 28.28 21.21
CA THR A 200 -4.86 28.38 20.95
C THR A 200 -4.40 29.81 20.72
N SER A 201 -5.09 30.55 19.89
CA SER A 201 -4.73 31.94 19.57
C SER A 201 -4.83 32.91 20.78
N LEU A 202 -5.74 32.59 21.71
CA LEU A 202 -5.93 33.40 22.93
C LEU A 202 -4.93 33.05 24.04
N VAL A 203 -4.53 31.77 24.13
CA VAL A 203 -3.73 31.26 25.26
C VAL A 203 -2.24 31.19 24.93
N LEU A 204 -1.86 30.96 23.67
CA LEU A 204 -0.48 30.80 23.20
C LEU A 204 -0.07 31.90 22.20
N PRO A 205 0.05 33.16 22.62
CA PRO A 205 0.35 34.28 21.71
C PRO A 205 1.73 34.19 21.04
N ASN A 206 2.65 33.42 21.63
CA ASN A 206 4.03 33.26 21.16
C ASN A 206 4.23 31.93 20.36
N LEU A 207 3.15 31.24 19.98
CA LEU A 207 3.28 29.97 19.29
C LEU A 207 3.79 30.19 17.85
N HIS A 208 4.94 29.57 17.54
CA HIS A 208 5.55 29.57 16.22
C HIS A 208 5.26 28.29 15.43
N VAL A 209 5.18 27.14 16.12
CA VAL A 209 4.95 25.83 15.49
C VAL A 209 3.77 25.14 16.13
N LEU A 210 2.81 24.72 15.29
CA LEU A 210 1.70 23.87 15.67
C LEU A 210 1.59 22.70 14.70
N SER A 211 1.74 21.48 15.22
CA SER A 211 1.53 20.26 14.46
C SER A 211 0.48 19.39 15.15
N LEU A 212 -0.57 19.05 14.39
CA LEU A 212 -1.70 18.21 14.79
C LEU A 212 -1.96 17.14 13.73
N SER A 213 -0.93 16.69 13.03
CA SER A 213 -1.01 15.74 11.92
C SER A 213 -1.54 14.39 12.39
N SER A 214 -2.38 13.76 11.58
CA SER A 214 -2.96 12.44 11.87
C SER A 214 -3.69 12.35 13.22
N CYS A 215 -4.06 13.47 13.81
CA CYS A 215 -4.87 13.49 15.01
C CYS A 215 -6.28 12.97 14.68
N ALA A 216 -6.75 11.96 15.41
CA ALA A 216 -8.11 11.48 15.26
C ALA A 216 -9.09 12.53 15.83
N LEU A 217 -9.60 13.35 14.95
CA LEU A 217 -10.72 14.23 15.25
C LEU A 217 -12.02 13.50 14.87
N LYS A 218 -12.44 12.52 15.68
CA LYS A 218 -13.70 11.79 15.47
C LYS A 218 -14.84 12.56 16.11
N GLY A 219 -15.78 13.00 15.26
CA GLY A 219 -17.16 13.24 15.70
C GLY A 219 -17.98 11.94 15.55
N PRO A 220 -19.13 11.77 16.26
CA PRO A 220 -19.97 10.61 16.12
C PRO A 220 -20.50 10.44 14.69
N LEU A 221 -20.52 9.21 14.19
CA LEU A 221 -20.87 8.79 12.83
C LEU A 221 -22.35 8.95 12.43
N TYR A 222 -23.12 9.81 13.09
CA TYR A 222 -24.53 10.06 12.74
C TYR A 222 -24.83 11.56 12.66
N ASN A 223 -25.01 12.00 11.42
CA ASN A 223 -25.82 13.14 10.98
C ASN A 223 -25.53 14.58 11.40
N ASP A 224 -24.36 14.93 11.91
CA ASP A 224 -23.95 16.35 11.85
C ASP A 224 -22.45 16.41 11.58
N PHE A 225 -22.11 16.90 10.40
CA PHE A 225 -20.73 17.19 10.00
C PHE A 225 -20.16 18.22 10.98
N LEU A 226 -19.46 17.77 11.99
CA LEU A 226 -18.51 18.62 12.70
C LEU A 226 -17.37 18.91 11.73
N ASN A 227 -17.62 19.85 10.86
CA ASN A 227 -16.66 20.44 9.97
C ASN A 227 -15.62 21.15 10.83
N GLY A 228 -14.47 20.53 11.06
CA GLY A 228 -13.30 21.20 11.60
C GLY A 228 -12.85 22.22 10.57
N GLN A 229 -13.51 23.40 10.53
CA GLN A 229 -13.08 24.49 9.67
C GLN A 229 -11.93 25.24 10.32
N LEU A 230 -10.99 25.70 9.50
CA LEU A 230 -10.00 26.64 9.97
C LEU A 230 -10.68 27.95 10.36
N PRO A 231 -10.35 28.54 11.52
CA PRO A 231 -10.91 29.81 11.92
C PRO A 231 -10.28 30.95 11.15
N GLU A 232 -10.82 32.16 11.34
CA GLU A 232 -10.15 33.38 10.91
C GLU A 232 -8.91 33.66 11.77
N PHE A 233 -7.79 33.93 11.10
CA PHE A 233 -6.50 34.16 11.74
C PHE A 233 -6.33 35.67 12.06
N PRO A 234 -5.96 36.04 13.31
CA PRO A 234 -5.74 37.43 13.67
C PRO A 234 -4.50 38.02 12.99
N ALA A 235 -4.48 39.35 12.80
CA ALA A 235 -3.41 40.02 12.06
C ALA A 235 -2.00 39.95 12.71
N ASN A 236 -1.92 39.72 14.02
CA ASN A 236 -0.68 39.70 14.80
C ASN A 236 -0.30 38.27 15.22
N ASN A 237 -0.43 37.28 14.31
CA ASN A 237 -0.11 35.91 14.60
C ASN A 237 1.38 35.62 14.30
N ALA A 238 2.06 34.99 15.27
CA ALA A 238 3.49 34.65 15.20
C ALA A 238 3.79 33.28 14.52
N LEU A 239 2.76 32.57 14.05
CA LEU A 239 2.88 31.19 13.57
C LEU A 239 3.77 31.10 12.31
N GLN A 240 4.76 30.23 12.36
CA GLN A 240 5.72 29.96 11.30
C GLN A 240 5.48 28.61 10.60
N SER A 241 4.94 27.65 11.34
CA SER A 241 4.61 26.32 10.79
C SER A 241 3.26 25.85 11.33
N LEU A 242 2.40 25.41 10.41
CA LEU A 242 1.11 24.78 10.70
C LEU A 242 1.00 23.48 9.91
N SER A 243 0.89 22.33 10.61
CA SER A 243 0.63 21.05 10.00
C SER A 243 -0.66 20.43 10.55
N LEU A 244 -1.54 20.04 9.62
CA LEU A 244 -2.82 19.36 9.85
C LEU A 244 -2.92 18.11 8.98
N PHE A 245 -1.78 17.60 8.54
CA PHE A 245 -1.65 16.46 7.64
C PHE A 245 -2.51 15.26 8.08
N TYR A 246 -3.27 14.67 7.16
CA TYR A 246 -4.15 13.52 7.39
C TYR A 246 -5.13 13.71 8.57
N THR A 247 -5.83 14.82 8.58
CA THR A 247 -6.91 15.10 9.55
C THR A 247 -8.26 15.23 8.85
N ASN A 248 -9.35 15.16 9.62
CA ASN A 248 -10.71 15.39 9.12
C ASN A 248 -11.08 16.88 9.00
N PHE A 249 -10.10 17.78 8.99
CA PHE A 249 -10.36 19.19 8.72
C PHE A 249 -10.98 19.37 7.35
N SER A 250 -11.96 20.26 7.27
CA SER A 250 -12.75 20.48 6.06
C SER A 250 -13.12 21.96 5.91
N GLY A 251 -13.95 22.26 4.93
CA GLY A 251 -14.40 23.63 4.69
C GLY A 251 -13.55 24.38 3.67
N LYS A 252 -13.73 25.69 3.60
CA LYS A 252 -12.93 26.56 2.74
C LYS A 252 -11.75 27.12 3.52
N LEU A 253 -10.62 27.27 2.84
CA LEU A 253 -9.49 27.98 3.41
C LEU A 253 -9.87 29.46 3.64
N PRO A 254 -9.69 29.99 4.86
CA PRO A 254 -10.08 31.38 5.16
C PRO A 254 -9.15 32.38 4.45
N GLN A 255 -9.69 33.50 4.02
CA GLN A 255 -8.89 34.60 3.42
C GLN A 255 -7.85 35.17 4.39
N SER A 256 -8.17 35.15 5.69
CA SER A 256 -7.27 35.58 6.76
C SER A 256 -6.02 34.69 6.94
N ILE A 257 -5.90 33.58 6.23
CA ILE A 257 -4.64 32.82 6.19
C ILE A 257 -3.46 33.68 5.73
N GLY A 258 -3.73 34.75 4.94
CA GLY A 258 -2.75 35.77 4.56
C GLY A 258 -2.28 36.66 5.72
N ASN A 259 -2.94 36.62 6.87
CA ASN A 259 -2.50 37.34 8.08
C ASN A 259 -1.31 36.61 8.76
N LEU A 260 -1.06 35.36 8.43
CA LEU A 260 0.08 34.59 8.93
C LEU A 260 1.38 34.98 8.20
N LYS A 261 1.84 36.19 8.42
CA LYS A 261 2.97 36.84 7.71
C LYS A 261 4.31 36.10 7.90
N PHE A 262 4.45 35.38 8.99
CA PHE A 262 5.66 34.64 9.35
C PHE A 262 5.57 33.16 8.92
N LEU A 263 4.44 32.70 8.39
CA LEU A 263 4.25 31.31 8.00
C LEU A 263 5.22 30.94 6.89
N THR A 264 6.00 29.89 7.12
CA THR A 264 6.97 29.33 6.16
C THR A 264 6.59 27.92 5.73
N ASN A 265 5.79 27.19 6.54
CA ASN A 265 5.33 25.86 6.25
C ASN A 265 3.82 25.73 6.51
N LEU A 266 3.08 25.29 5.50
CA LEU A 266 1.66 24.97 5.59
C LEU A 266 1.42 23.57 5.02
N ASP A 267 1.08 22.64 5.90
CA ASP A 267 0.79 21.27 5.52
C ASP A 267 -0.67 20.91 5.85
N LEU A 268 -1.48 20.82 4.79
CA LEU A 268 -2.91 20.48 4.82
C LEU A 268 -3.19 19.24 3.96
N ASP A 269 -2.16 18.46 3.60
CA ASP A 269 -2.31 17.29 2.74
C ASP A 269 -3.17 16.20 3.42
N GLY A 270 -3.99 15.50 2.65
CA GLY A 270 -4.84 14.43 3.15
C GLY A 270 -5.98 14.88 4.06
N CYS A 271 -6.49 16.10 3.86
CA CYS A 271 -7.64 16.63 4.56
C CYS A 271 -8.92 16.63 3.68
N ASN A 272 -9.95 17.35 4.13
CA ASN A 272 -11.23 17.48 3.41
C ASN A 272 -11.53 18.93 2.99
N PHE A 273 -10.51 19.74 2.75
CA PHE A 273 -10.68 21.11 2.32
C PHE A 273 -11.25 21.20 0.90
N PHE A 274 -12.13 22.17 0.67
CA PHE A 274 -12.75 22.41 -0.63
C PHE A 274 -12.80 23.89 -0.99
N GLY A 275 -13.17 24.19 -2.25
CA GLY A 275 -13.22 25.57 -2.74
C GLY A 275 -11.88 26.04 -3.32
N PRO A 276 -11.74 27.33 -3.65
CA PRO A 276 -10.53 27.87 -4.22
C PRO A 276 -9.45 28.12 -3.16
N ILE A 277 -8.19 28.08 -3.59
CA ILE A 277 -7.08 28.52 -2.75
C ILE A 277 -7.14 30.06 -2.64
N PRO A 278 -7.07 30.62 -1.43
CA PRO A 278 -7.01 32.06 -1.25
C PRO A 278 -5.79 32.70 -1.92
N SER A 279 -6.00 33.82 -2.62
CA SER A 279 -4.90 34.60 -3.22
C SER A 279 -3.99 35.26 -2.21
N SER A 280 -4.40 35.31 -0.95
CA SER A 280 -3.64 35.87 0.17
C SER A 280 -2.54 34.97 0.69
N ILE A 281 -2.50 33.70 0.27
CA ILE A 281 -1.41 32.79 0.64
C ILE A 281 -0.10 33.28 0.00
N ALA A 282 0.94 33.47 0.82
CA ALA A 282 2.23 34.00 0.40
C ALA A 282 3.38 33.40 1.23
N ASN A 283 4.56 33.23 0.59
CA ASN A 283 5.86 32.92 1.23
C ASN A 283 5.97 31.56 1.97
N LEU A 284 5.40 30.46 1.45
CA LEU A 284 5.40 29.17 2.14
C LEU A 284 5.94 28.00 1.31
N ILE A 285 6.36 26.96 2.03
CA ILE A 285 6.33 25.56 1.59
C ILE A 285 4.87 25.09 1.71
N LEU A 286 4.27 24.58 0.62
CA LEU A 286 2.84 24.35 0.53
C LEU A 286 2.53 22.89 0.19
N TYR A 287 1.94 22.16 1.15
CA TYR A 287 1.39 20.82 0.97
C TYR A 287 -0.12 20.86 1.11
N ILE A 288 -0.86 20.73 0.00
CA ILE A 288 -2.32 20.77 -0.05
C ILE A 288 -2.90 19.67 -0.93
N GLY A 289 -2.13 18.61 -1.16
CA GLY A 289 -2.57 17.43 -1.89
C GLY A 289 -3.76 16.73 -1.23
N ASN A 290 -4.31 15.72 -1.87
CA ASN A 290 -5.35 14.83 -1.31
C ASN A 290 -6.50 15.59 -0.62
N ASN A 291 -7.09 16.55 -1.32
CA ASN A 291 -8.20 17.38 -0.85
C ASN A 291 -9.28 17.50 -1.93
N TYR A 292 -10.30 18.30 -1.68
CA TYR A 292 -11.37 18.63 -2.65
C TYR A 292 -11.27 20.08 -3.14
N LEU A 293 -10.07 20.64 -3.14
CA LEU A 293 -9.82 22.00 -3.60
C LEU A 293 -10.09 22.13 -5.11
N ARG A 294 -10.62 23.27 -5.53
CA ARG A 294 -11.04 23.51 -6.91
C ARG A 294 -10.80 24.94 -7.37
N GLY A 295 -10.98 25.19 -8.67
CA GLY A 295 -10.73 26.49 -9.29
C GLY A 295 -9.31 26.63 -9.79
N ALA A 296 -8.88 27.83 -10.13
CA ALA A 296 -7.53 28.09 -10.62
C ALA A 296 -6.54 28.25 -9.47
N ILE A 297 -5.30 27.80 -9.64
CA ILE A 297 -4.22 28.11 -8.71
C ILE A 297 -3.90 29.61 -8.81
N PRO A 298 -3.91 30.33 -7.69
CA PRO A 298 -3.59 31.76 -7.69
C PRO A 298 -2.16 32.02 -8.18
N LYS A 299 -1.99 33.01 -9.06
CA LYS A 299 -0.65 33.40 -9.56
C LYS A 299 0.29 33.85 -8.44
N SER A 300 -0.24 34.36 -7.35
CA SER A 300 0.51 34.76 -6.15
C SER A 300 1.33 33.64 -5.56
N ILE A 301 0.84 32.38 -5.60
CA ILE A 301 1.59 31.22 -5.12
C ILE A 301 2.84 31.00 -5.96
N LEU A 302 2.71 31.13 -7.28
CA LEU A 302 3.83 30.91 -8.24
C LEU A 302 4.86 32.03 -8.22
N GLN A 303 4.55 33.16 -7.56
CA GLN A 303 5.44 34.32 -7.37
C GLN A 303 6.18 34.30 -6.04
N LEU A 304 6.01 33.24 -5.23
CA LEU A 304 6.63 33.13 -3.91
C LEU A 304 8.16 32.99 -4.04
N PRO A 305 8.95 33.85 -3.37
CA PRO A 305 10.41 33.88 -3.54
C PRO A 305 11.13 32.68 -2.92
N ARG A 306 10.46 31.90 -2.05
CA ARG A 306 11.02 30.74 -1.34
C ARG A 306 10.27 29.43 -1.66
N LEU A 307 9.52 29.39 -2.74
CA LEU A 307 8.78 28.22 -3.12
C LEU A 307 9.74 27.17 -3.73
N GLU A 308 10.06 26.15 -2.93
CA GLU A 308 10.93 25.02 -3.35
C GLU A 308 10.12 23.78 -3.69
N TRP A 309 8.97 23.61 -3.01
CA TRP A 309 8.16 22.40 -3.04
C TRP A 309 6.69 22.73 -3.23
N ILE A 310 6.03 22.09 -4.18
CA ILE A 310 4.58 22.18 -4.40
C ILE A 310 4.00 20.77 -4.48
N TYR A 311 3.15 20.45 -3.50
CA TYR A 311 2.36 19.21 -3.45
C TYR A 311 0.88 19.60 -3.50
N ILE A 312 0.25 19.40 -4.68
CA ILE A 312 -1.15 19.77 -4.93
C ILE A 312 -1.92 18.62 -5.57
N GLU A 313 -1.39 17.42 -5.42
CA GLU A 313 -1.94 16.19 -6.00
C GLU A 313 -3.38 15.90 -5.54
N SER A 314 -4.11 15.07 -6.30
CA SER A 314 -5.42 14.56 -5.89
C SER A 314 -6.38 15.65 -5.44
N ASN A 315 -6.55 16.70 -6.24
CA ASN A 315 -7.51 17.76 -6.05
C ASN A 315 -8.42 17.89 -7.28
N SER A 316 -9.34 18.85 -7.27
CA SER A 316 -10.27 19.12 -8.38
C SER A 316 -9.99 20.46 -9.04
N PHE A 317 -8.73 20.85 -9.19
CA PHE A 317 -8.36 22.11 -9.81
C PHE A 317 -8.84 22.16 -11.27
N SER A 318 -9.20 23.34 -11.74
CA SER A 318 -9.44 23.57 -13.16
C SER A 318 -8.16 23.38 -13.96
N SER A 319 -8.30 23.03 -15.25
CA SER A 319 -7.18 22.79 -16.16
C SER A 319 -6.02 23.75 -15.91
N MET A 320 -4.87 23.18 -15.51
CA MET A 320 -3.65 23.92 -15.21
C MET A 320 -2.82 24.05 -16.47
N LYS A 321 -2.34 25.25 -16.78
CA LYS A 321 -1.35 25.46 -17.84
C LYS A 321 0.03 25.38 -17.26
N LEU A 322 0.89 24.55 -17.84
CA LEU A 322 2.25 24.36 -17.34
C LEU A 322 3.09 25.65 -17.40
N ASP A 323 2.77 26.58 -18.34
CA ASP A 323 3.42 27.87 -18.46
C ASP A 323 3.28 28.74 -17.17
N MET A 324 2.26 28.46 -16.33
CA MET A 324 2.15 29.10 -15.03
C MET A 324 3.37 28.87 -14.14
N PHE A 325 3.91 27.66 -14.14
CA PHE A 325 5.04 27.26 -13.29
C PHE A 325 6.39 27.80 -13.81
N VAL A 326 6.47 28.17 -15.07
CA VAL A 326 7.66 28.80 -15.64
C VAL A 326 7.90 30.21 -15.07
N GLN A 327 6.84 30.89 -14.64
CA GLN A 327 6.95 32.24 -14.04
C GLN A 327 7.72 32.24 -12.71
N VAL A 328 7.82 31.10 -12.03
CA VAL A 328 8.68 30.93 -10.83
C VAL A 328 10.15 31.24 -11.13
N LYS A 329 10.58 31.16 -12.40
CA LYS A 329 11.94 31.46 -12.86
C LYS A 329 12.25 32.99 -12.92
N ASN A 330 11.28 33.81 -13.18
CA ASN A 330 11.50 35.23 -13.47
C ASN A 330 11.77 36.08 -12.23
N LEU A 331 11.65 35.54 -11.03
CA LEU A 331 12.01 36.22 -9.77
C LEU A 331 13.54 36.33 -9.54
N ARG A 332 14.36 35.69 -10.39
CA ARG A 332 15.83 35.73 -10.27
C ARG A 332 16.52 36.99 -10.78
N THR A 333 15.84 37.86 -11.48
CA THR A 333 16.57 38.86 -12.28
C THR A 333 16.73 40.24 -11.66
N HIS A 334 16.15 40.58 -10.52
CA HIS A 334 16.21 41.94 -10.08
C HIS A 334 16.77 42.29 -8.69
N TRP A 335 16.92 41.39 -7.73
CA TRP A 335 17.55 41.75 -6.45
C TRP A 335 18.21 40.56 -5.76
N LEU A 336 19.50 40.58 -5.57
CA LEU A 336 20.37 39.74 -4.72
C LEU A 336 21.26 38.68 -5.38
N ASN A 337 22.51 39.03 -5.51
CA ASN A 337 23.62 38.22 -6.00
C ASN A 337 24.10 37.09 -5.09
N LYS A 338 23.32 36.52 -4.16
CA LYS A 338 23.87 35.51 -3.23
C LYS A 338 22.96 34.38 -2.72
N ILE A 339 21.68 34.31 -3.05
CA ILE A 339 20.84 33.19 -2.57
C ILE A 339 20.01 32.65 -3.75
N SER A 340 20.38 31.47 -4.24
CA SER A 340 19.66 30.77 -5.31
C SER A 340 18.56 29.91 -4.71
N PHE A 341 17.31 30.34 -4.79
CA PHE A 341 16.14 29.48 -4.54
C PHE A 341 15.60 28.97 -5.88
N SER A 342 15.24 27.69 -5.93
CA SER A 342 14.79 27.06 -7.16
C SER A 342 13.83 25.93 -6.83
N LEU A 343 12.76 25.81 -7.64
CA LEU A 343 11.84 24.69 -7.56
C LEU A 343 12.61 23.40 -7.82
N SER A 344 12.72 22.54 -6.81
CA SER A 344 13.41 21.25 -6.90
C SER A 344 12.45 20.09 -7.12
N SER A 345 11.20 20.21 -6.62
CA SER A 345 10.21 19.16 -6.72
C SER A 345 8.84 19.72 -7.12
N LEU A 346 8.18 19.07 -8.08
CA LEU A 346 6.84 19.42 -8.57
C LEU A 346 5.99 18.16 -8.68
N HIS A 347 4.97 18.05 -7.84
CA HIS A 347 4.03 16.94 -7.78
C HIS A 347 2.62 17.40 -8.13
N LEU A 348 2.10 16.98 -9.29
CA LEU A 348 0.81 17.37 -9.84
C LEU A 348 -0.12 16.18 -10.19
N PRO A 349 0.04 14.97 -9.63
CA PRO A 349 -0.75 13.84 -10.08
C PRO A 349 -2.25 14.04 -9.87
N PHE A 350 -3.05 13.32 -10.63
CA PHE A 350 -4.51 13.34 -10.64
C PHE A 350 -5.13 14.71 -11.00
N ASN A 351 -4.40 15.60 -11.66
CA ASN A 351 -4.92 16.87 -12.15
C ASN A 351 -5.02 16.87 -13.67
N VAL A 352 -5.93 17.67 -14.22
CA VAL A 352 -6.01 17.89 -15.67
C VAL A 352 -5.02 18.99 -16.05
N ILE A 353 -3.96 18.61 -16.76
CA ILE A 353 -2.92 19.54 -17.18
C ILE A 353 -3.06 19.81 -18.68
N ASP A 354 -3.16 21.08 -19.05
CA ASP A 354 -3.19 21.54 -20.43
C ASP A 354 -1.76 21.86 -20.88
N PHE A 355 -1.25 21.02 -21.79
CA PHE A 355 0.05 21.24 -22.39
C PHE A 355 -0.13 22.07 -23.66
N PRO A 356 0.60 23.17 -23.85
CA PRO A 356 0.56 23.91 -25.10
C PRO A 356 0.98 22.99 -26.24
N LYS A 357 0.17 22.93 -27.30
CA LYS A 357 0.37 22.04 -28.47
C LYS A 357 1.68 22.31 -29.22
N GLN A 358 2.22 23.50 -29.09
CA GLN A 358 3.56 23.89 -29.57
C GLN A 358 4.14 24.85 -28.55
N LEU A 359 5.20 24.43 -27.85
CA LEU A 359 6.08 25.36 -27.16
C LEU A 359 6.86 26.11 -28.27
N PRO A 360 6.96 27.44 -28.22
CA PRO A 360 7.87 28.15 -29.11
C PRO A 360 9.29 27.64 -28.85
N LEU A 361 9.81 26.82 -29.73
CA LEU A 361 11.10 26.12 -29.65
C LEU A 361 12.31 27.07 -29.43
N ASN A 362 12.11 28.36 -29.56
CA ASN A 362 13.13 29.41 -29.43
C ASN A 362 13.02 30.23 -28.15
N ASP A 363 12.08 29.93 -27.26
CA ASP A 363 11.95 30.67 -26.01
C ASP A 363 12.82 30.02 -24.93
N SER A 364 14.03 30.58 -24.73
CA SER A 364 14.97 30.22 -23.65
C SER A 364 14.35 30.33 -22.25
N ASN A 365 13.08 30.75 -22.18
CA ASN A 365 12.30 30.98 -20.94
C ASN A 365 11.64 29.71 -20.38
N PHE A 366 11.54 28.63 -21.17
CA PHE A 366 10.96 27.35 -20.69
C PHE A 366 12.04 26.38 -20.18
N SER A 367 12.67 26.68 -19.06
CA SER A 367 13.65 25.81 -18.44
C SER A 367 13.45 25.80 -16.92
N PHE A 368 13.47 24.60 -16.32
CA PHE A 368 13.46 24.38 -14.87
C PHE A 368 14.82 23.79 -14.46
N PRO A 369 15.90 24.57 -14.41
CA PRO A 369 17.27 24.08 -14.31
C PRO A 369 17.58 23.33 -13.04
N MET A 370 16.75 23.50 -11.99
CA MET A 370 16.96 22.91 -10.67
C MET A 370 15.92 21.84 -10.33
N LEU A 371 14.99 21.56 -11.23
CA LEU A 371 13.97 20.55 -10.99
C LEU A 371 14.61 19.16 -11.02
N THR A 372 14.54 18.47 -9.90
CA THR A 372 15.05 17.12 -9.70
C THR A 372 13.93 16.07 -9.61
N GLU A 373 12.73 16.48 -9.22
CA GLU A 373 11.59 15.58 -9.04
C GLU A 373 10.34 16.13 -9.73
N LEU A 374 9.72 15.28 -10.56
CA LEU A 374 8.50 15.62 -11.29
C LEU A 374 7.53 14.43 -11.26
N ASP A 375 6.36 14.66 -10.70
CA ASP A 375 5.27 13.69 -10.66
C ASP A 375 4.05 14.24 -11.42
N LEU A 376 3.71 13.59 -12.52
CA LEU A 376 2.58 13.89 -13.40
C LEU A 376 1.69 12.65 -13.61
N ARG A 377 1.57 11.80 -12.61
CA ARG A 377 0.69 10.62 -12.66
C ARG A 377 -0.76 11.01 -12.87
N SER A 378 -1.48 10.23 -13.69
CA SER A 378 -2.93 10.40 -13.88
C SER A 378 -3.35 11.82 -14.33
N CYS A 379 -2.51 12.47 -15.13
CA CYS A 379 -2.74 13.85 -15.60
C CYS A 379 -3.36 13.93 -17.00
N ASN A 380 -3.88 12.81 -17.53
CA ASN A 380 -4.49 12.72 -18.86
C ASN A 380 -3.57 13.14 -20.02
N ILE A 381 -2.26 12.92 -19.88
CA ILE A 381 -1.23 13.27 -20.86
C ILE A 381 -1.24 12.25 -21.99
N SER A 382 -1.26 12.71 -23.24
CA SER A 382 -1.31 11.85 -24.45
C SER A 382 0.02 11.70 -25.20
N ALA A 383 1.01 12.54 -24.90
CA ALA A 383 2.34 12.50 -25.51
C ALA A 383 3.41 12.91 -24.51
N PHE A 384 4.66 12.50 -24.74
CA PHE A 384 5.76 12.99 -23.91
C PHE A 384 5.84 14.51 -23.96
N PRO A 385 5.78 15.20 -22.80
CA PRO A 385 5.85 16.65 -22.77
C PRO A 385 7.21 17.18 -23.24
N GLU A 386 7.20 18.03 -24.25
CA GLU A 386 8.42 18.56 -24.90
C GLU A 386 9.35 19.31 -23.92
N PHE A 387 8.80 19.96 -22.89
CA PHE A 387 9.60 20.70 -21.91
C PHE A 387 10.57 19.80 -21.10
N LEU A 388 10.30 18.49 -21.03
CA LEU A 388 11.20 17.54 -20.39
C LEU A 388 12.58 17.50 -21.07
N LYS A 389 12.69 17.96 -22.32
CA LYS A 389 13.98 18.09 -23.01
C LYS A 389 14.94 19.00 -22.26
N SER A 390 14.45 20.04 -21.60
CA SER A 390 15.25 21.02 -20.87
C SER A 390 15.63 20.62 -19.46
N LEU A 391 15.10 19.49 -18.93
CA LEU A 391 15.37 19.04 -17.56
C LEU A 391 16.64 18.17 -17.51
N GLU A 392 17.80 18.81 -17.34
CA GLU A 392 19.07 18.09 -17.30
C GLU A 392 19.32 17.34 -15.96
N ASN A 393 18.75 17.85 -14.85
CA ASN A 393 19.04 17.38 -13.50
C ASN A 393 17.93 16.50 -12.89
N ILE A 394 16.97 16.03 -13.71
CA ILE A 394 15.84 15.24 -13.22
C ILE A 394 16.30 13.88 -12.69
N ILE A 395 15.98 13.61 -11.42
CA ILE A 395 16.31 12.37 -10.70
C ILE A 395 15.10 11.44 -10.63
N PHE A 396 13.93 12.01 -10.38
CA PHE A 396 12.66 11.31 -10.26
C PHE A 396 11.68 11.82 -11.31
N LEU A 397 11.14 10.91 -12.12
CA LEU A 397 10.10 11.21 -13.12
C LEU A 397 9.02 10.16 -13.07
N ASP A 398 7.78 10.57 -12.76
CA ASP A 398 6.60 9.72 -12.83
C ASP A 398 5.57 10.29 -13.82
N LEU A 399 5.31 9.52 -14.88
CA LEU A 399 4.30 9.76 -15.91
C LEU A 399 3.28 8.62 -15.96
N SER A 400 3.17 7.82 -14.92
CA SER A 400 2.28 6.65 -14.86
C SER A 400 0.80 7.03 -14.98
N ASN A 401 -0.04 6.08 -15.37
CA ASN A 401 -1.48 6.24 -15.48
C ASN A 401 -1.91 7.40 -16.40
N ASN A 402 -1.26 7.52 -17.55
CA ASN A 402 -1.57 8.52 -18.56
C ASN A 402 -2.02 7.84 -19.87
N LYS A 403 -2.06 8.57 -20.96
CA LYS A 403 -2.41 8.09 -22.30
C LYS A 403 -1.27 8.27 -23.29
N ILE A 404 -0.03 8.30 -22.78
CA ILE A 404 1.16 8.55 -23.61
C ILE A 404 1.34 7.37 -24.57
N SER A 405 1.45 7.66 -25.85
CA SER A 405 1.57 6.66 -26.90
C SER A 405 2.84 6.83 -27.74
N GLY A 406 3.19 5.79 -28.50
CA GLY A 406 4.36 5.79 -29.35
C GLY A 406 5.63 5.33 -28.65
N ALA A 407 6.77 5.58 -29.27
CA ALA A 407 8.08 5.24 -28.73
C ALA A 407 8.54 6.25 -27.67
N ILE A 408 9.29 5.79 -26.69
CA ILE A 408 9.94 6.68 -25.71
C ILE A 408 10.99 7.52 -26.46
N PRO A 409 10.91 8.86 -26.42
CA PRO A 409 11.87 9.71 -27.13
C PRO A 409 13.28 9.55 -26.58
N ASN A 410 14.30 9.56 -27.45
CA ASN A 410 15.70 9.40 -27.05
C ASN A 410 16.16 10.45 -26.02
N TRP A 411 15.62 11.66 -26.07
CA TRP A 411 15.93 12.73 -25.13
C TRP A 411 15.33 12.52 -23.74
N ALA A 412 14.39 11.60 -23.57
CA ALA A 412 13.79 11.29 -22.25
C ALA A 412 14.78 10.51 -21.35
N TRP A 413 15.76 9.85 -21.94
CA TRP A 413 16.75 9.06 -21.22
C TRP A 413 17.86 9.96 -20.63
N LYS A 414 17.54 10.69 -19.54
CA LYS A 414 18.47 11.61 -18.87
C LYS A 414 19.41 10.85 -17.94
N LYS A 415 20.71 11.13 -18.02
CA LYS A 415 21.75 10.46 -17.20
C LYS A 415 21.57 10.63 -15.68
N SER A 416 20.89 11.68 -15.26
CA SER A 416 20.57 11.98 -13.85
C SER A 416 19.44 11.11 -13.28
N LEU A 417 18.63 10.44 -14.12
CA LEU A 417 17.49 9.65 -13.67
C LEU A 417 17.91 8.47 -12.79
N ARG A 418 17.27 8.39 -11.64
CA ARG A 418 17.33 7.25 -10.72
C ARG A 418 16.01 6.51 -10.60
N TYR A 419 14.89 7.22 -10.77
CA TYR A 419 13.55 6.69 -10.64
C TYR A 419 12.73 7.11 -11.85
N LEU A 420 12.27 6.14 -12.64
CA LEU A 420 11.47 6.37 -13.84
C LEU A 420 10.24 5.46 -13.83
N TYR A 421 9.07 6.08 -13.77
CA TYR A 421 7.79 5.40 -13.76
C TYR A 421 6.95 5.82 -14.97
N LEU A 422 6.62 4.86 -15.81
CA LEU A 422 5.85 5.01 -17.06
C LEU A 422 4.69 4.01 -17.15
N ALA A 423 4.32 3.39 -16.03
CA ALA A 423 3.31 2.34 -16.00
C ALA A 423 1.94 2.83 -16.49
N ASN A 424 1.10 1.90 -17.00
CA ASN A 424 -0.27 2.20 -17.45
C ASN A 424 -0.33 3.35 -18.45
N ASN A 425 0.34 3.17 -19.60
CA ASN A 425 0.30 4.06 -20.75
C ASN A 425 0.08 3.25 -22.04
N HIS A 426 0.28 3.84 -23.21
CA HIS A 426 0.17 3.20 -24.51
C HIS A 426 1.49 3.19 -25.26
N LEU A 427 2.62 3.12 -24.53
CA LEU A 427 3.96 3.13 -25.12
C LEU A 427 4.21 1.86 -25.95
N SER A 428 4.83 2.00 -27.10
CA SER A 428 5.03 0.91 -28.07
C SER A 428 6.47 0.42 -28.19
N SER A 429 7.46 1.25 -27.87
CA SER A 429 8.88 0.91 -27.96
C SER A 429 9.71 1.68 -26.93
N LEU A 430 10.77 1.03 -26.44
CA LEU A 430 11.80 1.68 -25.61
C LEU A 430 12.70 2.62 -26.43
N ASP A 431 12.77 2.44 -27.73
CA ASP A 431 13.67 3.20 -28.61
C ASP A 431 12.88 3.89 -29.73
N GLN A 432 13.18 5.16 -29.97
CA GLN A 432 12.72 5.85 -31.14
C GLN A 432 13.64 5.51 -32.32
N LEU A 433 13.16 4.70 -33.27
CA LEU A 433 13.88 4.40 -34.49
C LEU A 433 13.98 5.69 -35.36
N LEU A 434 15.18 6.08 -35.73
CA LEU A 434 15.37 7.16 -36.70
C LEU A 434 14.88 6.72 -38.09
N PRO A 435 14.11 7.53 -38.82
CA PRO A 435 13.42 7.12 -40.05
C PRO A 435 14.32 6.76 -41.24
N ASN A 436 15.66 6.84 -41.16
CA ASN A 436 16.58 6.68 -42.28
C ASN A 436 17.62 5.57 -42.13
N GLN A 437 17.39 4.54 -41.31
CA GLN A 437 18.29 3.37 -41.30
C GLN A 437 17.60 2.17 -41.91
N SER A 438 17.62 2.11 -43.24
CA SER A 438 17.41 0.87 -43.98
C SER A 438 18.45 -0.17 -43.54
N SER A 439 17.95 -1.36 -43.27
CA SER A 439 18.65 -2.54 -42.77
C SER A 439 19.69 -3.12 -43.72
N THR A 440 20.79 -2.40 -44.01
CA THR A 440 21.94 -2.99 -44.68
C THR A 440 23.21 -2.30 -44.18
N SER A 441 23.84 -2.90 -43.25
CA SER A 441 25.26 -3.15 -43.06
C SER A 441 25.70 -3.21 -41.59
N SER A 442 26.32 -4.33 -41.26
CA SER A 442 27.40 -4.54 -40.28
C SER A 442 27.41 -3.71 -39.00
N GLN A 443 27.02 -4.37 -37.89
CA GLN A 443 27.66 -4.30 -36.56
C GLN A 443 28.45 -3.01 -36.23
N THR A 444 27.75 -1.89 -36.08
CA THR A 444 28.14 -0.89 -35.09
C THR A 444 27.11 -1.02 -33.96
N SER A 445 27.56 -1.37 -32.77
CA SER A 445 26.77 -1.44 -31.56
C SER A 445 26.28 -0.03 -31.20
N LEU A 446 25.19 0.40 -31.84
CA LEU A 446 24.48 1.61 -31.43
C LEU A 446 23.98 1.32 -29.98
N THR A 447 24.69 1.89 -29.02
CA THR A 447 24.28 1.84 -27.63
C THR A 447 22.90 2.45 -27.52
N ARG A 448 21.92 1.63 -27.14
CA ARG A 448 20.54 2.09 -26.92
C ARG A 448 20.56 3.20 -25.86
N PRO A 449 19.81 4.29 -26.03
CA PRO A 449 19.87 5.44 -25.11
C PRO A 449 19.64 5.08 -23.64
N ILE A 450 18.77 4.11 -23.34
CA ILE A 450 18.54 3.60 -21.99
C ILE A 450 19.82 3.06 -21.35
N CYS A 451 20.75 2.54 -22.13
CA CYS A 451 22.01 1.99 -21.62
C CYS A 451 22.96 3.05 -21.02
N ASN A 452 22.68 4.32 -21.24
CA ASN A 452 23.45 5.42 -20.67
C ASN A 452 23.03 5.78 -19.23
N LEU A 453 21.98 5.15 -18.70
CA LEU A 453 21.41 5.43 -17.37
C LEU A 453 22.11 4.62 -16.26
N SER A 454 23.40 4.88 -16.03
CA SER A 454 24.20 4.12 -15.07
C SER A 454 23.74 4.25 -13.61
N GLN A 455 22.96 5.29 -13.28
CA GLN A 455 22.46 5.56 -11.93
C GLN A 455 20.99 5.15 -11.72
N LEU A 456 20.37 4.54 -12.73
CA LEU A 456 18.96 4.13 -12.65
C LEU A 456 18.78 3.05 -11.59
N ARG A 457 17.87 3.30 -10.64
CA ARG A 457 17.54 2.39 -9.55
C ARG A 457 16.21 1.69 -9.75
N ASN A 458 15.16 2.46 -10.10
CA ASN A 458 13.84 1.90 -10.32
C ASN A 458 13.37 2.26 -11.73
N PHE A 459 13.01 1.24 -12.48
CA PHE A 459 12.37 1.40 -13.78
C PHE A 459 11.07 0.58 -13.81
N ASN A 460 9.94 1.28 -13.88
CA ASN A 460 8.64 0.68 -14.06
C ASN A 460 8.01 1.21 -15.35
N ALA A 461 7.81 0.32 -16.33
CA ALA A 461 7.07 0.59 -17.56
C ALA A 461 5.98 -0.48 -17.79
N SER A 462 5.43 -1.01 -16.71
CA SER A 462 4.40 -2.05 -16.74
C SER A 462 3.10 -1.57 -17.42
N HIS A 463 2.30 -2.51 -17.88
CA HIS A 463 1.00 -2.25 -18.51
C HIS A 463 1.07 -1.20 -19.63
N ASN A 464 1.90 -1.52 -20.62
CA ASN A 464 2.06 -0.75 -21.85
C ASN A 464 1.91 -1.68 -23.07
N ASN A 465 2.23 -1.17 -24.25
CA ASN A 465 2.28 -1.96 -25.49
C ASN A 465 3.72 -2.12 -26.00
N LEU A 466 4.70 -2.08 -25.08
CA LEU A 466 6.12 -2.14 -25.39
C LEU A 466 6.47 -3.50 -26.01
N SER A 467 7.22 -3.49 -27.10
CA SER A 467 7.58 -4.67 -27.85
C SER A 467 9.09 -4.76 -28.14
N GLY A 468 9.52 -5.87 -28.74
CA GLY A 468 10.92 -6.13 -29.03
C GLY A 468 11.61 -6.91 -27.91
N THR A 469 12.91 -6.76 -27.77
CA THR A 469 13.72 -7.47 -26.78
C THR A 469 14.20 -6.52 -25.67
N ILE A 470 14.35 -7.02 -24.46
CA ILE A 470 15.00 -6.27 -23.38
C ILE A 470 16.47 -6.03 -23.74
N PRO A 471 16.96 -4.77 -23.69
CA PRO A 471 18.38 -4.48 -23.89
C PRO A 471 19.28 -5.20 -22.89
N ASN A 472 20.37 -5.82 -23.36
CA ASN A 472 21.31 -6.52 -22.49
C ASN A 472 21.92 -5.64 -21.40
N CYS A 473 22.09 -4.35 -21.66
CA CYS A 473 22.63 -3.41 -20.69
C CYS A 473 21.78 -3.25 -19.42
N LEU A 474 20.47 -3.50 -19.48
CA LEU A 474 19.63 -3.50 -18.26
C LEU A 474 20.08 -4.58 -17.28
N GLY A 475 20.55 -5.72 -17.78
CA GLY A 475 21.13 -6.78 -16.93
C GLY A 475 22.53 -6.46 -16.39
N GLU A 476 23.17 -5.40 -16.90
CA GLU A 476 24.52 -4.99 -16.54
C GLU A 476 24.55 -3.73 -15.66
N MET A 477 23.39 -3.11 -15.41
CA MET A 477 23.27 -1.92 -14.56
C MET A 477 23.48 -2.25 -13.08
N ASN A 478 24.53 -1.68 -12.48
CA ASN A 478 24.91 -1.98 -11.10
C ASN A 478 23.97 -1.38 -10.05
N ASP A 479 23.35 -0.23 -10.34
CA ASP A 479 22.49 0.48 -9.39
C ASP A 479 20.99 0.12 -9.50
N LEU A 480 20.62 -0.71 -10.48
CA LEU A 480 19.23 -1.09 -10.72
C LEU A 480 18.72 -2.02 -9.61
N LEU A 481 17.72 -1.56 -8.86
CA LEU A 481 17.07 -2.28 -7.75
C LEU A 481 15.77 -2.94 -8.16
N LEU A 482 14.95 -2.24 -8.96
CA LEU A 482 13.64 -2.69 -9.39
C LEU A 482 13.50 -2.52 -10.90
N LEU A 483 13.12 -3.61 -11.57
CA LEU A 483 12.72 -3.63 -12.98
C LEU A 483 11.34 -4.27 -13.11
N ASP A 484 10.33 -3.46 -13.48
CA ASP A 484 8.98 -3.91 -13.72
C ASP A 484 8.55 -3.59 -15.16
N LEU A 485 8.40 -4.62 -15.96
CA LEU A 485 7.96 -4.59 -17.35
C LEU A 485 6.74 -5.48 -17.60
N GLN A 486 5.99 -5.84 -16.55
CA GLN A 486 4.83 -6.72 -16.69
C GLN A 486 3.76 -6.15 -17.64
N GLY A 487 2.91 -7.01 -18.18
CA GLY A 487 1.78 -6.57 -19.00
C GLY A 487 2.18 -5.82 -20.26
N ASN A 488 3.19 -6.32 -20.98
CA ASN A 488 3.69 -5.76 -22.23
C ASN A 488 3.74 -6.81 -23.35
N ASN A 489 4.37 -6.46 -24.46
CA ASN A 489 4.52 -7.32 -25.61
C ASN A 489 6.01 -7.66 -25.91
N PHE A 490 6.86 -7.61 -24.89
CA PHE A 490 8.25 -7.99 -25.02
C PHE A 490 8.40 -9.46 -25.38
N SER A 491 9.43 -9.77 -26.20
CA SER A 491 9.71 -11.12 -26.66
C SER A 491 11.22 -11.38 -26.63
N GLY A 492 11.61 -12.59 -27.00
CA GLY A 492 13.02 -12.99 -27.02
C GLY A 492 13.47 -13.66 -25.73
N MET A 493 14.75 -13.98 -25.66
CA MET A 493 15.36 -14.54 -24.47
C MET A 493 15.72 -13.43 -23.48
N LEU A 494 15.68 -13.79 -22.18
CA LEU A 494 16.10 -12.85 -21.15
C LEU A 494 17.59 -12.47 -21.27
N PRO A 495 17.94 -11.19 -21.04
CA PRO A 495 19.33 -10.78 -20.95
C PRO A 495 20.02 -11.44 -19.76
N LYS A 496 21.33 -11.47 -19.79
CA LYS A 496 22.11 -11.95 -18.64
C LYS A 496 22.13 -10.89 -17.56
N PHE A 497 21.40 -11.13 -16.48
CA PHE A 497 21.37 -10.25 -15.30
C PHE A 497 22.57 -10.47 -14.36
N SER A 498 23.58 -11.24 -14.72
CA SER A 498 24.73 -11.52 -13.86
C SER A 498 26.06 -11.31 -14.59
N LYS A 499 26.83 -10.34 -14.13
CA LYS A 499 28.29 -10.38 -14.26
C LYS A 499 28.96 -11.24 -13.17
N ALA A 500 28.21 -11.73 -12.19
CA ALA A 500 28.74 -12.44 -11.01
C ALA A 500 28.99 -13.92 -11.30
N THR A 501 29.95 -14.26 -12.18
CA THR A 501 30.25 -15.66 -12.39
C THR A 501 31.51 -16.16 -11.65
N HIS A 502 32.39 -15.33 -11.10
CA HIS A 502 33.64 -15.87 -10.58
C HIS A 502 34.37 -15.06 -9.49
N LEU A 503 33.73 -14.28 -8.60
CA LEU A 503 34.60 -13.69 -7.56
C LEU A 503 33.98 -13.60 -6.17
N TYR A 504 34.23 -14.66 -5.36
CA TYR A 504 34.12 -14.61 -3.90
C TYR A 504 35.27 -13.81 -3.22
N ILE A 505 36.19 -13.23 -3.97
CA ILE A 505 37.49 -12.76 -3.41
C ILE A 505 37.69 -11.25 -3.54
N LEU A 506 36.94 -10.52 -4.37
CA LEU A 506 37.11 -9.06 -4.48
C LEU A 506 35.78 -8.36 -4.19
N LYS A 507 35.82 -7.32 -3.34
CA LYS A 507 34.74 -6.41 -2.94
C LYS A 507 34.12 -5.64 -4.12
N GLU A 508 33.84 -6.30 -5.25
CA GLU A 508 33.13 -5.67 -6.35
C GLU A 508 31.63 -5.76 -6.12
N LYS A 509 30.96 -4.64 -6.35
CA LYS A 509 29.52 -4.46 -6.15
C LYS A 509 28.75 -5.52 -6.94
N LEU A 510 28.08 -6.42 -6.22
CA LEU A 510 27.06 -7.30 -6.80
C LEU A 510 25.95 -6.45 -7.43
N PRO A 511 25.29 -6.89 -8.52
CA PRO A 511 24.11 -6.20 -9.00
C PRO A 511 23.08 -6.10 -7.87
N TYR A 512 22.59 -4.89 -7.66
CA TYR A 512 21.64 -4.61 -6.57
C TYR A 512 20.22 -5.02 -6.89
N LEU A 513 19.94 -5.64 -8.05
CA LEU A 513 18.60 -5.98 -8.45
C LEU A 513 17.93 -6.88 -7.41
N THR A 514 16.90 -6.34 -6.78
CA THR A 514 16.12 -7.02 -5.76
C THR A 514 14.76 -7.46 -6.27
N VAL A 515 14.18 -6.74 -7.24
CA VAL A 515 12.85 -7.00 -7.78
C VAL A 515 12.88 -7.05 -9.30
N LEU A 516 12.50 -8.19 -9.87
CA LEU A 516 12.37 -8.41 -11.30
C LEU A 516 10.98 -8.93 -11.63
N ILE A 517 10.16 -8.10 -12.32
CA ILE A 517 8.80 -8.41 -12.70
C ILE A 517 8.66 -8.31 -14.23
N LEU A 518 8.44 -9.44 -14.86
CA LEU A 518 8.33 -9.60 -16.31
C LEU A 518 7.08 -10.39 -16.72
N ARG A 519 6.16 -10.62 -15.80
CA ARG A 519 4.95 -11.42 -16.05
C ARG A 519 4.10 -10.82 -17.19
N GLU A 520 3.28 -11.65 -17.81
CA GLU A 520 2.38 -11.22 -18.89
C GLU A 520 3.12 -10.58 -20.06
N ASN A 521 4.08 -11.30 -20.63
CA ASN A 521 4.84 -10.95 -21.81
C ASN A 521 4.93 -12.15 -22.78
N ARG A 522 5.81 -12.08 -23.76
CA ARG A 522 6.05 -13.16 -24.75
C ARG A 522 7.49 -13.67 -24.70
N PHE A 523 8.15 -13.61 -23.56
CA PHE A 523 9.50 -14.15 -23.39
C PHE A 523 9.50 -15.65 -23.56
N TYR A 524 10.55 -16.19 -24.19
CA TYR A 524 10.71 -17.60 -24.46
C TYR A 524 12.13 -18.09 -24.17
N GLY A 525 12.36 -19.40 -24.31
CA GLY A 525 13.63 -20.05 -24.08
C GLY A 525 13.72 -20.69 -22.71
N GLN A 526 14.89 -21.20 -22.38
CA GLN A 526 15.14 -21.93 -21.14
C GLN A 526 15.59 -20.98 -20.03
N ILE A 527 15.11 -21.22 -18.82
CA ILE A 527 15.60 -20.57 -17.61
C ILE A 527 16.86 -21.32 -17.18
N LYS A 528 18.04 -20.74 -17.44
CA LYS A 528 19.33 -21.37 -17.15
C LYS A 528 19.67 -21.32 -15.66
N HIS A 529 20.50 -22.25 -15.19
CA HIS A 529 20.90 -22.47 -13.79
C HIS A 529 21.36 -21.22 -12.98
N ARG A 530 21.73 -20.13 -13.62
CA ARG A 530 22.30 -18.93 -12.98
C ARG A 530 21.38 -17.70 -13.07
N PHE A 531 20.09 -17.92 -13.21
CA PHE A 531 19.16 -16.80 -13.36
C PHE A 531 18.77 -16.14 -12.01
N VAL A 532 18.90 -16.88 -10.90
CA VAL A 532 18.58 -16.35 -9.55
C VAL A 532 19.87 -15.92 -8.86
N PHE A 533 19.97 -14.65 -8.50
CA PHE A 533 21.13 -14.08 -7.80
C PHE A 533 20.86 -13.92 -6.32
N PRO A 534 21.92 -13.85 -5.46
CA PRO A 534 21.77 -13.78 -4.01
C PRO A 534 20.98 -12.56 -3.51
N THR A 535 20.99 -11.46 -4.27
CA THR A 535 20.30 -10.21 -3.90
C THR A 535 18.84 -10.19 -4.29
N LEU A 536 18.38 -11.11 -5.16
CA LEU A 536 17.02 -11.13 -5.65
C LEU A 536 16.04 -11.53 -4.54
N ASP A 537 15.06 -10.68 -4.30
CA ASP A 537 13.98 -10.87 -3.34
C ASP A 537 12.70 -11.33 -4.03
N VAL A 538 12.39 -10.73 -5.19
CA VAL A 538 11.21 -11.04 -5.98
C VAL A 538 11.58 -11.37 -7.42
N LEU A 539 11.12 -12.54 -7.89
CA LEU A 539 11.17 -12.96 -9.29
C LEU A 539 9.76 -13.33 -9.76
N ASP A 540 9.17 -12.48 -10.62
CA ASP A 540 7.90 -12.77 -11.27
C ASP A 540 8.07 -12.76 -12.79
N ILE A 541 8.09 -13.95 -13.37
CA ILE A 541 8.14 -14.20 -14.81
C ILE A 541 6.95 -15.03 -15.28
N ALA A 542 5.88 -15.00 -14.52
CA ALA A 542 4.65 -15.75 -14.81
C ALA A 542 4.01 -15.30 -16.14
N SER A 543 3.19 -16.14 -16.72
CA SER A 543 2.43 -15.86 -17.94
C SER A 543 3.32 -15.40 -19.10
N ASN A 544 4.28 -16.25 -19.47
CA ASN A 544 5.20 -16.11 -20.58
C ASN A 544 5.26 -17.39 -21.42
N GLN A 545 6.30 -17.57 -22.23
CA GLN A 545 6.49 -18.75 -23.08
C GLN A 545 7.80 -19.48 -22.75
N PHE A 546 8.29 -19.35 -21.52
CA PHE A 546 9.49 -20.10 -21.10
C PHE A 546 9.24 -21.59 -21.15
N SER A 547 10.24 -22.36 -21.60
CA SER A 547 10.12 -23.79 -21.83
C SER A 547 11.37 -24.55 -21.42
N GLY A 548 11.30 -25.89 -21.42
CA GLY A 548 12.37 -26.80 -21.03
C GLY A 548 12.41 -27.06 -19.54
N GLU A 549 13.42 -27.79 -19.10
CA GLU A 549 13.51 -28.23 -17.71
C GLU A 549 13.69 -27.09 -16.74
N LEU A 550 12.96 -27.17 -15.62
CA LEU A 550 13.09 -26.26 -14.49
C LEU A 550 14.38 -26.56 -13.72
N SER A 551 15.50 -26.18 -14.31
CA SER A 551 16.85 -26.45 -13.80
C SER A 551 17.44 -25.30 -12.99
N ILE A 552 16.60 -24.52 -12.29
CA ILE A 552 17.06 -23.46 -11.39
C ILE A 552 17.72 -24.12 -10.18
N ASP A 553 18.98 -23.80 -9.95
CA ASP A 553 19.75 -24.34 -8.84
C ASP A 553 20.07 -23.24 -7.80
N PHE A 554 19.53 -23.41 -6.61
CA PHE A 554 19.68 -22.50 -5.47
C PHE A 554 20.84 -22.96 -4.59
N LEU A 555 22.06 -22.94 -5.13
CA LEU A 555 23.26 -23.44 -4.44
C LEU A 555 23.68 -22.60 -3.24
N GLN A 556 23.26 -21.34 -3.16
CA GLN A 556 23.60 -20.42 -2.08
C GLN A 556 22.34 -19.97 -1.33
N PRO A 557 22.46 -19.60 -0.05
CA PRO A 557 21.38 -18.95 0.64
C PRO A 557 20.96 -17.68 -0.11
N THR A 558 19.72 -17.59 -0.53
CA THR A 558 19.16 -16.46 -1.24
C THR A 558 18.23 -15.68 -0.32
N ARG A 559 18.02 -14.41 -0.63
CA ARG A 559 16.99 -13.58 0.00
C ARG A 559 15.61 -13.79 -0.62
N LEU A 560 15.49 -14.66 -1.63
CA LEU A 560 14.29 -14.84 -2.43
C LEU A 560 13.08 -15.13 -1.55
N ARG A 561 12.13 -14.20 -1.58
CA ARG A 561 10.89 -14.22 -0.84
C ARG A 561 9.71 -14.61 -1.75
N SER A 562 9.71 -14.17 -3.00
CA SER A 562 8.65 -14.48 -3.95
C SER A 562 9.22 -15.04 -5.25
N LEU A 563 8.75 -16.24 -5.64
CA LEU A 563 9.08 -16.90 -6.90
C LEU A 563 7.80 -17.26 -7.63
N LYS A 564 7.51 -16.52 -8.70
CA LYS A 564 6.36 -16.74 -9.57
C LYS A 564 6.81 -17.03 -10.99
N ILE A 565 6.63 -18.27 -11.41
CA ILE A 565 6.98 -18.74 -12.76
C ILE A 565 5.80 -19.48 -13.40
N GLY A 566 4.60 -19.33 -12.83
CA GLY A 566 3.38 -19.94 -13.33
C GLY A 566 3.00 -19.46 -14.73
N GLY A 567 2.14 -20.21 -15.43
CA GLY A 567 1.67 -19.83 -16.77
C GLY A 567 2.77 -19.86 -17.84
N ASN A 568 3.64 -20.86 -17.81
CA ASN A 568 4.71 -21.08 -18.77
C ASN A 568 4.64 -22.50 -19.38
N LYS A 569 5.67 -22.93 -20.08
CA LYS A 569 5.81 -24.27 -20.65
C LYS A 569 6.97 -25.05 -20.01
N LEU A 570 7.20 -24.81 -18.71
CA LEU A 570 8.30 -25.42 -17.97
C LEU A 570 7.97 -26.88 -17.65
N GLU A 571 8.96 -27.75 -17.74
CA GLU A 571 8.84 -29.18 -17.55
C GLU A 571 9.91 -29.72 -16.57
N GLY A 572 9.94 -31.05 -16.37
CA GLY A 572 10.89 -31.69 -15.48
C GLY A 572 10.43 -31.70 -14.02
N LYS A 573 11.38 -31.91 -13.12
CA LYS A 573 11.14 -31.99 -11.67
C LYS A 573 11.50 -30.72 -10.96
N LEU A 574 10.85 -30.45 -9.84
CA LEU A 574 11.17 -29.30 -8.97
C LEU A 574 12.50 -29.54 -8.23
N SER A 575 13.43 -28.58 -8.38
CA SER A 575 14.74 -28.68 -7.75
C SER A 575 14.64 -28.62 -6.21
N ARG A 576 15.19 -29.62 -5.55
CA ARG A 576 15.26 -29.68 -4.08
C ARG A 576 16.13 -28.58 -3.47
N SER A 577 17.01 -27.96 -4.25
CA SER A 577 17.82 -26.82 -3.81
C SER A 577 17.00 -25.60 -3.41
N LEU A 578 15.75 -25.50 -3.87
CA LEU A 578 14.80 -24.47 -3.43
C LEU A 578 14.58 -24.48 -1.90
N ALA A 579 14.80 -25.61 -1.22
CA ALA A 579 14.76 -25.69 0.24
C ALA A 579 15.83 -24.84 0.96
N ASN A 580 16.79 -24.27 0.22
CA ASN A 580 17.79 -23.33 0.74
C ASN A 580 17.25 -21.90 0.83
N CYS A 581 16.15 -21.58 0.14
CA CYS A 581 15.51 -20.28 0.14
C CYS A 581 14.67 -20.08 1.42
N LYS A 582 15.30 -19.90 2.59
CA LYS A 582 14.60 -19.86 3.88
C LYS A 582 13.65 -18.68 4.04
N ALA A 583 13.85 -17.61 3.29
CA ALA A 583 12.99 -16.44 3.26
C ALA A 583 11.75 -16.61 2.37
N LEU A 584 11.63 -17.73 1.60
CA LEU A 584 10.56 -17.89 0.62
C LEU A 584 9.18 -17.89 1.28
N GLU A 585 8.35 -16.97 0.86
CA GLU A 585 6.96 -16.79 1.30
C GLU A 585 5.96 -17.23 0.24
N VAL A 586 6.25 -16.95 -1.03
CA VAL A 586 5.35 -17.23 -2.17
C VAL A 586 6.07 -18.08 -3.21
N LEU A 587 5.46 -19.21 -3.56
CA LEU A 587 5.88 -20.11 -4.63
C LEU A 587 4.70 -20.35 -5.57
N ASP A 588 4.79 -19.85 -6.80
CA ASP A 588 3.80 -20.09 -7.85
C ASP A 588 4.46 -20.78 -9.05
N LEU A 589 4.12 -22.04 -9.26
CA LEU A 589 4.54 -22.91 -10.37
C LEU A 589 3.35 -23.34 -11.24
N GLY A 590 2.15 -22.84 -10.94
CA GLY A 590 0.91 -23.28 -11.59
C GLY A 590 0.92 -23.10 -13.11
N ASN A 591 0.05 -23.82 -13.80
CA ASN A 591 -0.09 -23.73 -15.26
C ASN A 591 1.24 -23.96 -16.02
N ASN A 592 1.92 -25.06 -15.71
CA ASN A 592 3.15 -25.50 -16.34
C ASN A 592 3.04 -26.99 -16.76
N MET A 593 4.13 -27.61 -17.20
CA MET A 593 4.21 -29.03 -17.50
C MET A 593 5.11 -29.79 -16.51
N VAL A 594 5.30 -29.23 -15.31
CA VAL A 594 6.13 -29.84 -14.26
C VAL A 594 5.55 -31.22 -13.87
N HIS A 595 6.37 -32.25 -13.86
CA HIS A 595 5.98 -33.64 -13.60
C HIS A 595 6.78 -34.18 -12.41
N ASP A 596 6.19 -34.14 -11.23
CA ASP A 596 6.82 -34.57 -9.97
C ASP A 596 5.75 -35.05 -8.98
N THR A 597 6.21 -35.68 -7.90
CA THR A 597 5.36 -35.92 -6.72
C THR A 597 5.23 -34.66 -5.87
N PHE A 598 4.30 -34.66 -4.91
CA PHE A 598 4.17 -33.55 -4.00
C PHE A 598 5.51 -33.24 -3.32
N PRO A 599 5.97 -31.97 -3.34
CA PRO A 599 7.28 -31.59 -2.82
C PRO A 599 7.28 -31.44 -1.28
N PHE A 600 7.21 -32.55 -0.54
CA PHE A 600 7.15 -32.60 0.94
C PHE A 600 8.27 -31.81 1.63
N TRP A 601 9.42 -31.69 1.00
CA TRP A 601 10.56 -30.95 1.52
C TRP A 601 10.33 -29.43 1.64
N LEU A 602 9.26 -28.89 1.05
CA LEU A 602 8.82 -27.51 1.25
C LEU A 602 8.45 -27.23 2.72
N GLU A 603 8.10 -28.22 3.51
CA GLU A 603 7.88 -28.09 4.97
C GLU A 603 9.10 -27.51 5.72
N LYS A 604 10.31 -27.59 5.12
CA LYS A 604 11.54 -27.03 5.66
C LYS A 604 11.65 -25.51 5.49
N LEU A 605 10.72 -24.87 4.79
CA LEU A 605 10.69 -23.45 4.53
C LEU A 605 9.84 -22.74 5.59
N PRO A 606 10.47 -22.08 6.59
CA PRO A 606 9.76 -21.57 7.76
C PRO A 606 8.86 -20.36 7.47
N SER A 607 9.10 -19.68 6.34
CA SER A 607 8.38 -18.46 5.96
C SER A 607 7.29 -18.69 4.91
N LEU A 608 7.14 -19.91 4.38
CA LEU A 608 6.27 -20.21 3.24
C LEU A 608 4.79 -20.02 3.61
N LYS A 609 4.13 -19.13 2.88
CA LYS A 609 2.73 -18.73 3.08
C LYS A 609 1.82 -19.15 1.93
N VAL A 610 2.35 -19.18 0.70
CA VAL A 610 1.56 -19.46 -0.52
C VAL A 610 2.29 -20.48 -1.37
N VAL A 611 1.58 -21.54 -1.77
CA VAL A 611 2.05 -22.58 -2.70
C VAL A 611 0.98 -22.83 -3.75
N ILE A 612 1.29 -22.54 -5.00
CA ILE A 612 0.43 -22.75 -6.16
C ILE A 612 1.12 -23.73 -7.10
N LEU A 613 0.56 -24.93 -7.22
CA LEU A 613 1.02 -26.00 -8.12
C LEU A 613 -0.07 -26.42 -9.12
N ARG A 614 -1.17 -25.69 -9.18
CA ARG A 614 -2.36 -26.01 -9.99
C ARG A 614 -2.02 -26.20 -11.48
N ALA A 615 -2.85 -26.97 -12.18
CA ALA A 615 -2.81 -27.14 -13.62
C ALA A 615 -1.40 -27.47 -14.15
N SER A 616 -0.78 -28.48 -13.55
CA SER A 616 0.51 -29.05 -13.92
C SER A 616 0.37 -30.56 -14.09
N ARG A 617 1.46 -31.33 -13.95
CA ARG A 617 1.43 -32.79 -14.08
C ARG A 617 1.93 -33.45 -12.80
N PHE A 618 1.67 -32.89 -11.65
CA PHE A 618 2.00 -33.51 -10.37
C PHE A 618 1.14 -34.76 -10.15
N TYR A 619 1.70 -35.77 -9.47
CA TYR A 619 1.03 -37.05 -9.29
C TYR A 619 1.38 -37.72 -7.95
N GLY A 620 0.68 -38.84 -7.68
CA GLY A 620 0.94 -39.68 -6.52
C GLY A 620 0.16 -39.24 -5.28
N THR A 621 0.47 -39.85 -4.14
CA THR A 621 -0.26 -39.64 -2.89
C THR A 621 0.36 -38.52 -2.02
N ILE A 622 -0.48 -37.91 -1.21
CA ILE A 622 -0.07 -36.87 -0.27
C ILE A 622 -0.12 -37.40 1.17
N THR A 623 0.84 -38.29 1.53
CA THR A 623 0.78 -39.04 2.80
C THR A 623 2.03 -38.90 3.71
N LYS A 624 3.09 -38.25 3.27
CA LYS A 624 4.37 -38.24 3.99
C LYS A 624 4.67 -36.87 4.63
N PHE A 625 3.95 -36.50 5.67
CA PHE A 625 4.23 -35.26 6.40
C PHE A 625 4.88 -35.49 7.76
N ASN A 626 5.73 -34.57 8.18
CA ASN A 626 6.19 -34.49 9.54
C ASN A 626 5.21 -33.62 10.34
N THR A 627 4.33 -34.23 11.12
CA THR A 627 3.30 -33.55 11.90
C THR A 627 3.88 -32.59 12.97
N GLU A 628 5.11 -32.81 13.42
CA GLU A 628 5.76 -31.93 14.39
C GLU A 628 6.23 -30.62 13.74
N ARG A 629 6.78 -30.68 12.55
CA ARG A 629 7.27 -29.50 11.82
C ARG A 629 6.18 -28.86 10.97
N GLY A 630 5.56 -29.62 10.05
CA GLY A 630 4.49 -29.16 9.16
C GLY A 630 4.81 -27.86 8.43
N PHE A 631 3.76 -27.20 7.99
CA PHE A 631 3.81 -25.88 7.36
C PHE A 631 3.35 -24.79 8.34
N PRO A 632 4.26 -24.14 9.11
CA PRO A 632 3.89 -23.27 10.20
C PRO A 632 3.15 -22.00 9.76
N LYS A 633 3.39 -21.53 8.52
CA LYS A 633 2.85 -20.28 7.98
C LYS A 633 2.04 -20.42 6.69
N LEU A 634 1.85 -21.64 6.18
CA LEU A 634 1.16 -21.85 4.91
C LEU A 634 -0.33 -21.54 5.03
N ARG A 635 -0.78 -20.59 4.24
CA ARG A 635 -2.15 -20.06 4.23
C ARG A 635 -2.91 -20.38 2.96
N ILE A 636 -2.22 -20.43 1.83
CA ILE A 636 -2.81 -20.77 0.53
C ILE A 636 -2.06 -21.96 -0.03
N LEU A 637 -2.80 -23.04 -0.25
CA LEU A 637 -2.33 -24.24 -0.95
C LEU A 637 -3.31 -24.56 -2.07
N ASP A 638 -2.87 -24.34 -3.29
CA ASP A 638 -3.62 -24.67 -4.50
C ASP A 638 -2.85 -25.71 -5.31
N ILE A 639 -3.37 -26.94 -5.31
CA ILE A 639 -2.84 -28.07 -6.09
C ILE A 639 -3.88 -28.60 -7.09
N ALA A 640 -4.86 -27.78 -7.41
CA ALA A 640 -5.95 -28.14 -8.30
C ALA A 640 -5.48 -28.56 -9.70
N SER A 641 -6.30 -29.34 -10.38
CA SER A 641 -6.05 -29.75 -11.79
C SER A 641 -4.69 -30.43 -11.98
N ASN A 642 -4.46 -31.47 -11.22
CA ASN A 642 -3.29 -32.34 -11.29
C ASN A 642 -3.70 -33.84 -11.33
N ASN A 643 -2.79 -34.74 -11.10
CA ASN A 643 -3.03 -36.18 -11.02
C ASN A 643 -2.68 -36.76 -9.63
N PHE A 644 -2.94 -35.95 -8.57
CA PHE A 644 -2.81 -36.49 -7.21
C PHE A 644 -3.89 -37.51 -6.90
N SER A 645 -3.58 -38.47 -6.06
CA SER A 645 -4.47 -39.58 -5.75
C SER A 645 -4.33 -40.04 -4.30
N GLY A 646 -5.16 -40.97 -3.86
CA GLY A 646 -5.17 -41.50 -2.51
C GLY A 646 -6.16 -40.78 -1.61
N ASP A 647 -6.16 -41.19 -0.36
CA ASP A 647 -7.03 -40.61 0.65
C ASP A 647 -6.48 -39.29 1.18
N LEU A 648 -7.37 -38.43 1.62
CA LEU A 648 -6.99 -37.19 2.32
C LEU A 648 -6.50 -37.58 3.74
N SER A 649 -5.17 -37.64 3.92
CA SER A 649 -4.59 -38.14 5.17
C SER A 649 -4.73 -37.14 6.33
N ILE A 650 -4.86 -37.65 7.55
CA ILE A 650 -4.93 -36.87 8.79
C ILE A 650 -3.62 -36.12 9.00
N GLU A 651 -2.48 -36.74 8.70
CA GLU A 651 -1.16 -36.12 8.83
C GLU A 651 -1.00 -34.92 7.91
N PHE A 652 -1.58 -34.96 6.71
CA PHE A 652 -1.62 -33.80 5.83
C PHE A 652 -2.37 -32.65 6.47
N LEU A 653 -3.58 -32.86 6.94
CA LEU A 653 -4.38 -31.83 7.61
C LEU A 653 -3.65 -31.25 8.84
N GLN A 654 -3.05 -32.13 9.66
CA GLN A 654 -2.25 -31.72 10.83
C GLN A 654 -0.99 -30.91 10.50
N SER A 655 -0.49 -31.04 9.27
CA SER A 655 0.67 -30.27 8.81
C SER A 655 0.34 -28.80 8.50
N LEU A 656 -0.92 -28.46 8.21
CA LEU A 656 -1.38 -27.12 7.81
C LEU A 656 -1.63 -26.19 9.02
N LYS A 657 -0.61 -25.95 9.85
CA LYS A 657 -0.73 -25.30 11.16
C LYS A 657 -1.31 -23.88 11.10
N ALA A 658 -0.94 -23.09 10.10
CA ALA A 658 -1.45 -21.72 9.94
C ALA A 658 -2.94 -21.66 9.54
N MET A 659 -3.49 -22.75 8.98
CA MET A 659 -4.92 -22.87 8.68
C MET A 659 -5.74 -23.32 9.89
N MET A 660 -5.09 -23.87 10.93
CA MET A 660 -5.76 -24.31 12.14
C MET A 660 -6.16 -23.14 13.05
N GLN A 661 -5.28 -22.18 13.17
CA GLN A 661 -5.49 -21.03 14.04
C GLN A 661 -4.68 -19.82 13.54
N LEU A 662 -5.36 -18.72 13.27
CA LEU A 662 -4.71 -17.43 13.10
C LEU A 662 -4.25 -16.90 14.47
N THR A 663 -3.03 -16.39 14.53
CA THR A 663 -2.53 -15.73 15.73
C THR A 663 -3.32 -14.46 16.02
N ASN A 664 -3.33 -14.01 17.27
CA ASN A 664 -3.97 -12.73 17.61
C ASN A 664 -3.28 -11.56 16.85
N GLU A 665 -2.00 -11.68 16.55
CA GLU A 665 -1.27 -10.72 15.74
C GLU A 665 -1.75 -10.70 14.29
N ASP A 666 -2.04 -11.87 13.68
CA ASP A 666 -2.58 -11.97 12.33
C ASP A 666 -3.97 -11.36 12.20
N LYS A 667 -4.82 -11.54 13.23
CA LYS A 667 -6.18 -10.97 13.27
C LYS A 667 -6.18 -9.47 13.50
N ALA A 668 -5.20 -8.98 14.24
CA ALA A 668 -5.06 -7.59 14.60
C ALA A 668 -4.44 -6.73 13.48
N LYS A 669 -3.66 -7.32 12.56
CA LYS A 669 -3.05 -6.64 11.42
C LYS A 669 -3.76 -7.06 10.14
N LEU A 670 -4.51 -6.14 9.54
CA LEU A 670 -4.88 -6.25 8.13
C LEU A 670 -3.64 -5.94 7.29
N ASP A 671 -2.79 -6.93 7.15
CA ASP A 671 -1.53 -6.80 6.42
C ASP A 671 -1.56 -7.63 5.14
N TYR A 672 -0.67 -7.32 4.21
CA TYR A 672 -0.56 -8.05 2.95
C TYR A 672 0.73 -8.86 2.91
N ILE A 673 0.70 -9.97 2.15
CA ILE A 673 1.92 -10.74 1.89
C ILE A 673 2.80 -9.91 0.95
N GLY A 674 4.03 -9.63 1.39
CA GLY A 674 4.97 -8.81 0.66
C GLY A 674 5.62 -7.74 1.53
N GLU A 675 6.36 -6.88 0.89
CA GLU A 675 7.03 -5.73 1.49
C GLU A 675 6.48 -4.44 0.87
N ASN A 676 6.79 -3.29 1.47
CA ASN A 676 6.27 -2.00 1.01
C ASN A 676 6.55 -1.69 -0.47
N TYR A 677 7.66 -2.22 -1.01
CA TYR A 677 8.07 -2.02 -2.40
C TYR A 677 7.47 -3.03 -3.38
N TYR A 678 6.93 -4.18 -2.88
CA TYR A 678 6.27 -5.20 -3.68
C TYR A 678 5.34 -6.03 -2.82
N GLN A 679 4.07 -6.05 -3.16
CA GLN A 679 3.06 -6.89 -2.55
C GLN A 679 2.66 -8.00 -3.52
N ASP A 680 2.59 -9.21 -2.99
CA ASP A 680 2.29 -10.38 -3.80
C ASP A 680 0.82 -10.43 -4.21
N SER A 681 0.60 -10.83 -5.45
CA SER A 681 -0.72 -11.12 -6.02
C SER A 681 -0.94 -12.61 -6.18
N VAL A 682 -2.18 -13.07 -6.21
CA VAL A 682 -2.53 -14.46 -6.48
C VAL A 682 -3.87 -14.56 -7.21
N THR A 683 -3.99 -15.57 -8.07
CA THR A 683 -5.29 -15.99 -8.61
C THR A 683 -5.71 -17.28 -7.92
N ILE A 684 -6.85 -17.28 -7.27
CA ILE A 684 -7.44 -18.46 -6.65
C ILE A 684 -8.90 -18.64 -7.09
N PHE A 685 -9.38 -19.90 -7.05
CA PHE A 685 -10.79 -20.17 -7.26
C PHE A 685 -11.53 -19.93 -5.94
N ASN A 686 -12.45 -18.98 -5.93
CA ASN A 686 -13.24 -18.63 -4.76
C ASN A 686 -14.66 -18.24 -5.18
N LYS A 687 -15.65 -18.66 -4.41
CA LYS A 687 -17.09 -18.36 -4.67
C LYS A 687 -17.54 -18.77 -6.08
N GLY A 688 -17.01 -19.88 -6.61
CA GLY A 688 -17.36 -20.44 -7.91
C GLY A 688 -16.70 -19.79 -9.13
N ILE A 689 -15.80 -18.83 -8.96
CA ILE A 689 -15.08 -18.13 -10.02
C ILE A 689 -13.59 -17.97 -9.71
N GLU A 690 -12.78 -17.80 -10.75
CA GLU A 690 -11.38 -17.38 -10.58
C GLU A 690 -11.33 -15.90 -10.22
N LEU A 691 -10.72 -15.59 -9.07
CA LEU A 691 -10.53 -14.22 -8.59
C LEU A 691 -9.03 -13.89 -8.54
N PHE A 692 -8.68 -12.78 -9.16
CA PHE A 692 -7.34 -12.21 -9.05
C PHE A 692 -7.29 -11.22 -7.88
N TYR A 693 -6.43 -11.51 -6.92
CA TYR A 693 -6.13 -10.64 -5.78
C TYR A 693 -4.82 -9.90 -6.07
N GLU A 694 -4.90 -8.60 -6.32
CA GLU A 694 -3.71 -7.75 -6.53
C GLU A 694 -2.77 -7.77 -5.33
N LYS A 695 -3.35 -7.95 -4.13
CA LYS A 695 -2.63 -8.04 -2.85
C LYS A 695 -3.24 -9.16 -2.02
N ILE A 696 -2.41 -10.02 -1.49
CA ILE A 696 -2.84 -11.16 -0.68
C ILE A 696 -2.92 -10.75 0.78
N LEU A 697 -4.13 -10.69 1.34
CA LEU A 697 -4.31 -10.48 2.78
C LEU A 697 -3.65 -11.61 3.57
N THR A 698 -2.93 -11.28 4.63
CA THR A 698 -2.32 -12.27 5.53
C THR A 698 -3.33 -13.16 6.24
N THR A 699 -4.60 -12.75 6.30
CA THR A 699 -5.72 -13.53 6.86
C THR A 699 -6.44 -14.41 5.83
N LEU A 700 -6.09 -14.31 4.54
CA LEU A 700 -6.69 -15.16 3.50
C LEU A 700 -6.11 -16.56 3.57
N THR A 701 -6.99 -17.56 3.74
CA THR A 701 -6.64 -18.96 3.80
C THR A 701 -7.45 -19.76 2.78
N CYS A 702 -6.76 -20.56 1.97
CA CYS A 702 -7.37 -21.34 0.90
C CYS A 702 -6.72 -22.73 0.79
N LEU A 703 -7.55 -23.75 0.69
CA LEU A 703 -7.16 -25.11 0.38
C LEU A 703 -7.94 -25.56 -0.86
N ASP A 704 -7.27 -25.65 -2.00
CA ASP A 704 -7.84 -26.12 -3.26
C ASP A 704 -7.16 -27.40 -3.72
N LEU A 705 -7.90 -28.51 -3.65
CA LEU A 705 -7.51 -29.86 -4.08
C LEU A 705 -8.33 -30.32 -5.30
N SER A 706 -9.09 -29.42 -5.92
CA SER A 706 -10.06 -29.75 -6.96
C SER A 706 -9.43 -30.35 -8.20
N ASN A 707 -10.26 -31.10 -8.98
CA ASN A 707 -9.88 -31.67 -10.24
C ASN A 707 -8.58 -32.52 -10.15
N ASN A 708 -8.65 -33.54 -9.30
CA ASN A 708 -7.61 -34.53 -9.05
C ASN A 708 -8.24 -35.95 -9.01
N SER A 709 -7.52 -36.94 -8.53
CA SER A 709 -7.98 -38.33 -8.36
C SER A 709 -8.02 -38.74 -6.88
N PHE A 710 -8.27 -37.79 -5.98
CA PHE A 710 -8.47 -38.13 -4.55
C PHE A 710 -9.73 -38.96 -4.38
N HIS A 711 -9.68 -39.93 -3.45
CA HIS A 711 -10.79 -40.82 -3.15
C HIS A 711 -10.93 -41.07 -1.65
N GLY A 712 -11.82 -41.96 -1.25
CA GLY A 712 -12.09 -42.24 0.15
C GLY A 712 -12.98 -41.20 0.82
N ARG A 713 -13.04 -41.23 2.13
CA ARG A 713 -13.90 -40.31 2.92
C ARG A 713 -13.17 -39.02 3.22
N ILE A 714 -13.89 -37.93 3.27
CA ILE A 714 -13.40 -36.67 3.87
C ILE A 714 -13.29 -36.92 5.38
N PRO A 715 -12.09 -36.80 5.99
CA PRO A 715 -11.91 -37.12 7.41
C PRO A 715 -12.54 -36.06 8.34
N GLU A 716 -13.02 -36.48 9.51
CA GLU A 716 -13.56 -35.58 10.53
C GLU A 716 -12.53 -34.56 11.02
N GLU A 717 -11.25 -34.87 10.91
CA GLU A 717 -10.12 -34.01 11.26
C GLU A 717 -10.05 -32.74 10.43
N ILE A 718 -10.81 -32.62 9.33
CA ILE A 718 -10.96 -31.37 8.57
C ILE A 718 -11.34 -30.20 9.47
N GLN A 719 -12.08 -30.45 10.57
CA GLN A 719 -12.45 -29.47 11.58
C GLN A 719 -11.27 -28.73 12.26
N MET A 720 -10.07 -29.30 12.15
CA MET A 720 -8.88 -28.66 12.71
C MET A 720 -8.54 -27.35 12.01
N LEU A 721 -8.91 -27.21 10.73
CA LEU A 721 -8.59 -26.04 9.90
C LEU A 721 -9.54 -24.86 10.17
N ARG A 722 -9.66 -24.45 11.42
CA ARG A 722 -10.69 -23.48 11.89
C ARG A 722 -10.60 -22.11 11.25
N SER A 723 -9.43 -21.72 10.76
CA SER A 723 -9.20 -20.44 10.09
C SER A 723 -9.28 -20.53 8.56
N LEU A 724 -9.73 -21.67 8.03
CA LEU A 724 -9.88 -21.85 6.60
C LEU A 724 -11.08 -21.05 6.09
N LYS A 725 -10.87 -20.27 5.04
CA LYS A 725 -11.89 -19.45 4.37
C LYS A 725 -12.42 -20.08 3.09
N VAL A 726 -11.58 -20.74 2.33
CA VAL A 726 -11.92 -21.37 1.06
C VAL A 726 -11.51 -22.82 1.08
N LEU A 727 -12.48 -23.72 0.90
CA LEU A 727 -12.26 -25.16 0.73
C LEU A 727 -12.88 -25.64 -0.58
N ASN A 728 -12.03 -26.11 -1.50
CA ASN A 728 -12.45 -26.68 -2.77
C ASN A 728 -11.92 -28.11 -2.91
N LEU A 729 -12.82 -29.07 -2.87
CA LEU A 729 -12.56 -30.50 -3.09
C LEU A 729 -13.29 -31.04 -4.33
N SER A 730 -13.82 -30.17 -5.17
CA SER A 730 -14.63 -30.54 -6.32
C SER A 730 -13.87 -31.35 -7.37
N TYR A 731 -14.60 -32.06 -8.24
CA TYR A 731 -14.01 -32.86 -9.30
C TYR A 731 -12.96 -33.87 -8.80
N ASN A 732 -13.39 -34.73 -7.86
CA ASN A 732 -12.60 -35.83 -7.32
C ASN A 732 -13.48 -37.10 -7.20
N SER A 733 -13.02 -38.12 -6.51
CA SER A 733 -13.79 -39.36 -6.21
C SER A 733 -14.02 -39.53 -4.70
N PHE A 734 -14.17 -38.41 -3.96
CA PHE A 734 -14.49 -38.49 -2.54
C PHE A 734 -15.88 -39.14 -2.34
N SER A 735 -15.96 -40.09 -1.39
CA SER A 735 -17.13 -40.91 -1.13
C SER A 735 -17.57 -40.89 0.32
N GLY A 736 -18.71 -41.49 0.61
CA GLY A 736 -19.26 -41.47 1.98
C GLY A 736 -20.03 -40.20 2.30
N GLU A 737 -20.30 -39.95 3.57
CA GLU A 737 -21.10 -38.83 4.03
C GLU A 737 -20.27 -37.54 4.14
N ILE A 738 -20.89 -36.39 3.97
CA ILE A 738 -20.26 -35.09 4.29
C ILE A 738 -20.08 -35.04 5.82
N PRO A 739 -18.83 -34.85 6.32
CA PRO A 739 -18.57 -34.87 7.77
C PRO A 739 -19.31 -33.76 8.49
N VAL A 740 -19.98 -34.08 9.60
CA VAL A 740 -20.60 -33.07 10.45
C VAL A 740 -19.58 -32.07 10.97
N ALA A 741 -18.34 -32.48 11.12
CA ALA A 741 -17.22 -31.67 11.57
C ALA A 741 -16.95 -30.42 10.71
N VAL A 742 -17.40 -30.35 9.45
CA VAL A 742 -17.28 -29.15 8.61
C VAL A 742 -17.95 -27.92 9.24
N GLN A 743 -18.97 -28.09 10.08
CA GLN A 743 -19.58 -27.00 10.84
C GLN A 743 -18.61 -26.24 11.77
N ASN A 744 -17.50 -26.89 12.12
CA ASN A 744 -16.50 -26.32 13.03
C ASN A 744 -15.50 -25.40 12.31
N LEU A 745 -15.56 -25.32 10.99
CA LEU A 745 -14.81 -24.36 10.16
C LEU A 745 -15.49 -23.00 10.20
N LYS A 746 -15.33 -22.28 11.31
CA LYS A 746 -16.11 -21.06 11.61
C LYS A 746 -15.79 -19.87 10.69
N ASP A 747 -14.61 -19.84 10.13
CA ASP A 747 -14.15 -18.76 9.23
C ASP A 747 -14.41 -19.13 7.75
N LEU A 748 -15.08 -20.28 7.45
CA LEU A 748 -15.30 -20.76 6.10
C LEU A 748 -16.36 -19.91 5.37
N GLU A 749 -15.92 -19.30 4.27
CA GLU A 749 -16.73 -18.44 3.40
C GLU A 749 -17.19 -19.17 2.11
N SER A 750 -16.39 -20.09 1.60
CA SER A 750 -16.66 -20.82 0.34
C SER A 750 -16.35 -22.31 0.48
N LEU A 751 -17.34 -23.14 0.13
CA LEU A 751 -17.25 -24.60 0.16
C LEU A 751 -17.70 -25.17 -1.18
N ASP A 752 -16.79 -25.84 -1.91
CA ASP A 752 -17.13 -26.59 -3.11
C ASP A 752 -16.77 -28.08 -2.96
N LEU A 753 -17.78 -28.95 -2.92
CA LEU A 753 -17.68 -30.39 -2.87
C LEU A 753 -18.30 -31.05 -4.13
N SER A 754 -18.58 -30.28 -5.15
CA SER A 754 -19.28 -30.75 -6.35
C SER A 754 -18.49 -31.80 -7.13
N GLN A 755 -19.17 -32.53 -7.99
CA GLN A 755 -18.54 -33.55 -8.87
C GLN A 755 -17.68 -34.56 -8.08
N ASN A 756 -18.36 -35.25 -7.13
CA ASN A 756 -17.76 -36.30 -6.30
C ASN A 756 -18.74 -37.46 -6.15
N GLU A 757 -18.41 -38.45 -5.33
CA GLU A 757 -19.22 -39.62 -5.01
C GLU A 757 -19.80 -39.54 -3.58
N LEU A 758 -19.99 -38.32 -3.06
CA LEU A 758 -20.50 -38.09 -1.72
C LEU A 758 -21.97 -38.50 -1.63
N SER A 759 -22.33 -39.22 -0.58
CA SER A 759 -23.64 -39.84 -0.40
C SER A 759 -24.25 -39.45 0.97
N GLY A 760 -25.46 -39.95 1.23
CA GLY A 760 -26.17 -39.64 2.49
C GLY A 760 -26.78 -38.25 2.49
N LYS A 761 -27.15 -37.78 3.70
CA LYS A 761 -27.85 -36.50 3.88
C LYS A 761 -26.88 -35.35 4.03
N ILE A 762 -27.29 -34.15 3.57
CA ILE A 762 -26.57 -32.91 3.90
C ILE A 762 -26.71 -32.66 5.42
N PRO A 763 -25.61 -32.55 6.17
CA PRO A 763 -25.70 -32.31 7.61
C PRO A 763 -26.43 -31.00 7.91
N PRO A 764 -27.51 -31.03 8.73
CA PRO A 764 -28.28 -29.84 9.08
C PRO A 764 -27.43 -28.74 9.73
N GLN A 765 -26.35 -29.14 10.38
CA GLN A 765 -25.44 -28.24 11.07
C GLN A 765 -24.73 -27.27 10.11
N LEU A 766 -24.56 -27.63 8.82
CA LEU A 766 -23.99 -26.74 7.82
C LEU A 766 -24.88 -25.50 7.60
N ALA A 767 -26.18 -25.60 7.83
CA ALA A 767 -27.06 -24.44 7.69
C ALA A 767 -26.82 -23.37 8.77
N THR A 768 -26.04 -23.68 9.83
CA THR A 768 -25.68 -22.70 10.88
C THR A 768 -24.34 -22.00 10.61
N THR A 769 -23.64 -22.36 9.55
CA THR A 769 -22.36 -21.73 9.14
C THR A 769 -22.59 -20.42 8.37
N PHE A 770 -21.54 -19.60 8.24
CA PHE A 770 -21.59 -18.31 7.54
C PHE A 770 -21.09 -18.41 6.09
N LEU A 771 -21.40 -19.52 5.40
CA LEU A 771 -20.99 -19.74 4.02
C LEU A 771 -21.61 -18.69 3.09
N GLU A 772 -20.79 -18.03 2.32
CA GLU A 772 -21.22 -17.10 1.25
C GLU A 772 -21.39 -17.84 -0.09
N ALA A 773 -20.68 -18.93 -0.28
CA ALA A 773 -20.80 -19.78 -1.46
C ALA A 773 -20.79 -21.27 -1.08
N LEU A 774 -21.71 -22.02 -1.68
CA LEU A 774 -21.84 -23.47 -1.48
C LEU A 774 -22.09 -24.14 -2.83
N ASN A 775 -21.34 -25.21 -3.12
CA ASN A 775 -21.60 -26.05 -4.27
C ASN A 775 -21.49 -27.53 -3.88
N LEU A 776 -22.61 -28.25 -3.91
CA LEU A 776 -22.76 -29.68 -3.64
C LEU A 776 -23.25 -30.44 -4.88
N SER A 777 -23.28 -29.80 -6.03
CA SER A 777 -23.83 -30.35 -7.26
C SER A 777 -23.11 -31.61 -7.72
N TYR A 778 -23.84 -32.46 -8.45
CA TYR A 778 -23.33 -33.69 -9.04
C TYR A 778 -22.65 -34.64 -8.03
N ASN A 779 -23.46 -35.04 -7.02
CA ASN A 779 -23.14 -36.08 -6.05
C ASN A 779 -24.34 -37.02 -5.91
N PRO A 780 -24.21 -38.23 -5.33
CA PRO A 780 -25.34 -39.08 -4.99
C PRO A 780 -25.96 -38.74 -3.60
N LEU A 781 -26.02 -37.47 -3.24
CA LEU A 781 -26.63 -37.03 -1.98
C LEU A 781 -28.15 -37.27 -1.97
N GLU A 782 -28.72 -37.48 -0.81
CA GLU A 782 -30.16 -37.79 -0.61
C GLU A 782 -30.81 -37.03 0.52
N GLY A 783 -32.13 -37.05 0.58
CA GLY A 783 -32.89 -36.44 1.67
C GLY A 783 -33.27 -34.98 1.43
N SER A 784 -33.75 -34.33 2.48
CA SER A 784 -34.14 -32.92 2.39
C SER A 784 -32.99 -31.98 2.50
N ILE A 785 -33.01 -30.90 1.69
CA ILE A 785 -32.04 -29.79 1.81
C ILE A 785 -32.33 -29.10 3.16
N PRO A 786 -31.31 -28.94 4.05
CA PRO A 786 -31.48 -28.21 5.30
C PRO A 786 -31.93 -26.76 5.04
N GLN A 787 -32.80 -26.26 5.88
CA GLN A 787 -33.30 -24.89 5.79
C GLN A 787 -32.71 -24.05 6.93
N GLY A 788 -32.43 -22.81 6.68
CA GLY A 788 -31.97 -21.84 7.67
C GLY A 788 -30.83 -20.97 7.20
N ASN A 789 -30.64 -19.81 7.81
CA ASN A 789 -29.60 -18.82 7.52
C ASN A 789 -29.40 -18.59 6.00
N GLN A 790 -28.16 -18.75 5.54
CA GLN A 790 -27.79 -18.52 4.14
C GLN A 790 -28.17 -19.66 3.19
N PHE A 791 -28.51 -20.87 3.69
CA PHE A 791 -28.89 -22.01 2.83
C PHE A 791 -30.08 -21.71 1.94
N SER A 792 -30.99 -20.85 2.36
CA SER A 792 -32.13 -20.37 1.54
C SER A 792 -31.73 -19.41 0.42
N THR A 793 -30.49 -18.89 0.42
CA THR A 793 -29.99 -17.95 -0.60
C THR A 793 -29.25 -18.64 -1.73
N PHE A 794 -28.80 -19.89 -1.55
CA PHE A 794 -28.10 -20.63 -2.57
C PHE A 794 -29.05 -21.06 -3.71
N SER A 795 -28.54 -20.98 -4.95
CA SER A 795 -29.32 -21.29 -6.13
C SER A 795 -29.53 -22.80 -6.32
N ASN A 796 -30.44 -23.19 -7.22
CA ASN A 796 -30.63 -24.58 -7.64
C ASN A 796 -29.32 -25.23 -8.12
N ASP A 797 -28.45 -24.45 -8.75
CA ASP A 797 -27.20 -24.95 -9.30
C ASP A 797 -26.28 -25.54 -8.24
N SER A 798 -26.34 -25.01 -7.00
CA SER A 798 -25.57 -25.52 -5.86
C SER A 798 -25.90 -26.98 -5.50
N TYR A 799 -27.07 -27.49 -5.91
CA TYR A 799 -27.58 -28.81 -5.56
C TYR A 799 -27.89 -29.68 -6.78
N ARG A 800 -27.72 -29.14 -7.99
CA ARG A 800 -28.01 -29.83 -9.24
C ARG A 800 -27.29 -31.16 -9.35
N GLY A 801 -27.91 -32.14 -10.04
CA GLY A 801 -27.26 -33.44 -10.28
C GLY A 801 -27.27 -34.38 -9.07
N ASN A 802 -28.04 -34.08 -8.01
CA ASN A 802 -28.29 -34.99 -6.88
C ASN A 802 -29.72 -35.57 -7.02
N PRO A 803 -29.88 -36.78 -7.58
CA PRO A 803 -31.19 -37.26 -8.00
C PRO A 803 -32.15 -37.55 -6.83
N LYS A 804 -31.62 -37.79 -5.62
CA LYS A 804 -32.41 -38.11 -4.44
C LYS A 804 -32.59 -36.95 -3.47
N LEU A 805 -32.06 -35.74 -3.76
CA LEU A 805 -32.29 -34.56 -2.98
C LEU A 805 -33.66 -33.93 -3.33
N TYR A 806 -34.30 -33.38 -2.33
CA TYR A 806 -35.58 -32.66 -2.43
C TYR A 806 -35.65 -31.46 -1.48
N GLY A 807 -36.65 -30.62 -1.67
CA GLY A 807 -36.85 -29.41 -0.88
C GLY A 807 -36.26 -28.16 -1.53
N GLN A 808 -36.64 -26.99 -1.02
CA GLN A 808 -36.14 -25.71 -1.60
C GLN A 808 -34.62 -25.62 -1.54
N PRO A 809 -33.94 -25.06 -2.57
CA PRO A 809 -34.53 -24.40 -3.75
C PRO A 809 -34.95 -25.34 -4.88
N LEU A 810 -34.73 -26.65 -4.77
CA LEU A 810 -35.17 -27.61 -5.79
C LEU A 810 -36.69 -27.71 -5.85
N SER A 811 -37.25 -27.86 -7.07
CA SER A 811 -38.71 -27.96 -7.26
C SER A 811 -39.32 -29.30 -6.83
N LYS A 812 -38.46 -30.28 -6.46
CA LYS A 812 -38.89 -31.62 -6.04
C LYS A 812 -39.49 -31.58 -4.64
N LYS A 813 -40.74 -32.09 -4.52
CA LYS A 813 -41.44 -32.27 -3.25
C LYS A 813 -41.37 -33.71 -2.78
N CYS A 814 -41.49 -33.97 -1.47
CA CYS A 814 -41.64 -35.29 -0.90
C CYS A 814 -43.06 -35.81 -0.99
N ASN A 815 -43.24 -37.11 -1.18
CA ASN A 815 -44.48 -37.83 -0.80
C ASN A 815 -44.53 -38.02 0.72
N GLU A 816 -45.71 -38.30 1.26
CA GLU A 816 -45.91 -38.64 2.68
C GLU A 816 -45.04 -39.80 3.18
N ASP A 817 -44.58 -40.69 2.24
CA ASP A 817 -43.66 -41.81 2.52
C ASP A 817 -42.17 -41.47 2.49
N GLY A 818 -41.79 -40.21 2.34
CA GLY A 818 -40.38 -39.75 2.35
C GLY A 818 -39.57 -40.02 1.05
N LEU A 819 -40.23 -40.52 -0.01
CA LEU A 819 -39.59 -40.78 -1.31
C LEU A 819 -39.74 -39.57 -2.25
N PRO A 820 -38.68 -39.23 -3.10
CA PRO A 820 -38.80 -38.15 -4.04
C PRO A 820 -39.86 -38.43 -5.09
N VAL A 821 -40.77 -37.52 -5.35
CA VAL A 821 -41.76 -37.59 -6.44
C VAL A 821 -41.06 -37.28 -7.74
N PRO A 822 -41.17 -38.12 -8.79
CA PRO A 822 -40.74 -37.74 -10.11
C PRO A 822 -41.55 -36.54 -10.63
N PRO A 823 -40.99 -35.57 -11.32
CA PRO A 823 -41.75 -34.45 -11.84
C PRO A 823 -42.86 -34.93 -12.75
N PRO A 824 -44.06 -34.31 -12.70
CA PRO A 824 -45.14 -34.72 -13.55
C PRO A 824 -44.74 -34.60 -15.04
N PRO A 825 -45.10 -35.54 -15.89
CA PRO A 825 -44.80 -35.47 -17.32
C PRO A 825 -45.53 -34.27 -17.91
N GLY A 826 -44.84 -33.22 -18.20
CA GLY A 826 -45.38 -31.98 -18.76
C GLY A 826 -44.64 -30.71 -18.41
N GLU A 827 -43.68 -30.72 -17.47
CA GLU A 827 -42.95 -29.49 -17.11
C GLU A 827 -41.76 -29.15 -18.02
N GLU A 828 -41.40 -30.00 -18.97
CA GLU A 828 -40.37 -29.66 -19.99
C GLU A 828 -40.84 -28.54 -20.96
N GLU A 829 -42.16 -28.34 -21.09
CA GLU A 829 -42.68 -27.23 -21.92
C GLU A 829 -42.68 -25.84 -21.19
N GLN A 830 -42.47 -25.79 -19.84
CA GLN A 830 -42.48 -24.52 -19.15
C GLN A 830 -41.08 -23.86 -19.00
N SER A 831 -40.02 -24.60 -19.27
CA SER A 831 -38.64 -24.07 -19.19
C SER A 831 -38.39 -22.97 -20.24
N TRP A 832 -38.97 -23.09 -21.47
CA TRP A 832 -38.84 -22.06 -22.48
C TRP A 832 -39.72 -20.83 -22.22
N LEU A 833 -40.82 -20.99 -21.49
CA LEU A 833 -41.66 -19.89 -21.04
C LEU A 833 -41.01 -19.06 -19.95
N TYR A 834 -40.22 -19.67 -19.06
CA TYR A 834 -39.42 -18.96 -18.05
C TYR A 834 -38.25 -18.20 -18.71
N ALA A 835 -37.59 -18.81 -19.70
CA ALA A 835 -36.57 -18.13 -20.51
C ALA A 835 -37.17 -16.96 -21.29
N MET A 836 -38.41 -17.10 -21.84
CA MET A 836 -39.11 -15.99 -22.47
C MET A 836 -39.53 -14.89 -21.50
N SER A 837 -39.82 -15.22 -20.23
CA SER A 837 -40.11 -14.24 -19.19
C SER A 837 -38.88 -13.39 -18.85
N THR A 838 -37.73 -14.03 -18.75
CA THR A 838 -36.45 -13.32 -18.48
C THR A 838 -36.07 -12.40 -19.67
N TRP A 839 -36.28 -12.85 -20.93
CA TRP A 839 -36.08 -12.02 -22.10
C TRP A 839 -37.04 -10.84 -22.17
N LYS A 840 -38.31 -11.00 -21.72
CA LYS A 840 -39.24 -9.89 -21.60
C LYS A 840 -38.78 -8.85 -20.56
N ILE A 841 -38.27 -9.27 -19.43
CA ILE A 841 -37.73 -8.37 -18.41
C ILE A 841 -36.52 -7.62 -18.97
N VAL A 842 -35.63 -8.32 -19.70
CA VAL A 842 -34.47 -7.69 -20.35
C VAL A 842 -34.92 -6.70 -21.43
N LEU A 843 -35.94 -7.05 -22.26
CA LEU A 843 -36.48 -6.14 -23.24
C LEU A 843 -37.17 -4.93 -22.63
N ILE A 844 -37.90 -5.10 -21.52
CA ILE A 844 -38.51 -3.98 -20.78
C ILE A 844 -37.45 -3.09 -20.18
N GLY A 845 -36.39 -3.67 -19.58
CA GLY A 845 -35.25 -2.92 -19.06
C GLY A 845 -34.49 -2.15 -20.16
N TYR A 846 -34.24 -2.79 -21.29
CA TYR A 846 -33.60 -2.15 -22.44
C TYR A 846 -34.48 -1.06 -23.06
N GLY A 847 -35.80 -1.34 -23.20
CA GLY A 847 -36.78 -0.38 -23.75
C GLY A 847 -36.93 0.84 -22.84
N SER A 848 -37.05 0.64 -21.53
CA SER A 848 -37.14 1.75 -20.57
C SER A 848 -35.82 2.56 -20.47
N GLY A 849 -34.65 1.91 -20.53
CA GLY A 849 -33.35 2.58 -20.61
C GLY A 849 -33.18 3.40 -21.90
N MET A 850 -33.65 2.87 -23.04
CA MET A 850 -33.62 3.58 -24.32
C MET A 850 -34.54 4.80 -24.33
N VAL A 851 -35.75 4.69 -23.76
CA VAL A 851 -36.71 5.82 -23.65
C VAL A 851 -36.14 6.89 -22.69
N ALA A 852 -35.60 6.49 -21.54
CA ALA A 852 -34.95 7.42 -20.62
C ALA A 852 -33.73 8.11 -21.26
N GLY A 853 -32.91 7.37 -22.00
CA GLY A 853 -31.76 7.91 -22.74
C GLY A 853 -32.15 8.88 -23.84
N LEU A 854 -33.23 8.58 -24.60
CA LEU A 854 -33.77 9.50 -25.63
C LEU A 854 -34.39 10.75 -25.01
N CYS A 855 -35.10 10.64 -23.88
CA CYS A 855 -35.64 11.81 -23.15
C CYS A 855 -34.53 12.71 -22.61
N ILE A 856 -33.51 12.14 -22.00
CA ILE A 856 -32.35 12.90 -21.51
C ILE A 856 -31.58 13.52 -22.70
N GLY A 857 -31.36 12.76 -23.77
CA GLY A 857 -30.71 13.26 -24.98
C GLY A 857 -31.50 14.40 -25.64
N TYR A 858 -32.82 14.29 -25.70
CA TYR A 858 -33.68 15.35 -26.23
C TYR A 858 -33.66 16.61 -25.37
N THR A 859 -33.70 16.48 -24.05
CA THR A 859 -33.61 17.66 -23.13
C THR A 859 -32.25 18.34 -23.22
N VAL A 860 -31.18 17.57 -23.29
CA VAL A 860 -29.81 18.12 -23.42
C VAL A 860 -29.62 18.80 -24.77
N LEU A 861 -30.11 18.19 -25.85
CA LEU A 861 -30.05 18.79 -27.21
C LEU A 861 -30.90 20.05 -27.31
N ASN A 862 -32.08 20.10 -26.67
CA ASN A 862 -32.91 21.31 -26.61
C ASN A 862 -32.26 22.44 -25.80
N GLU A 863 -31.63 22.11 -24.68
CA GLU A 863 -30.87 23.12 -23.89
C GLU A 863 -29.66 23.65 -24.66
N LEU A 864 -28.92 22.77 -25.35
CA LEU A 864 -27.77 23.17 -26.17
C LEU A 864 -28.25 23.97 -27.40
N GLY A 865 -29.35 23.53 -28.05
CA GLY A 865 -29.97 24.26 -29.18
C GLY A 865 -30.44 25.64 -28.81
N ASN A 866 -31.11 25.80 -27.64
CA ASN A 866 -31.55 27.10 -27.16
C ASN A 866 -30.37 28.02 -26.78
N LYS A 867 -29.31 27.48 -26.18
CA LYS A 867 -28.08 28.25 -25.95
C LYS A 867 -27.38 28.68 -27.25
N TRP A 868 -27.47 27.88 -28.30
CA TRP A 868 -26.94 28.23 -29.64
C TRP A 868 -27.75 29.34 -30.29
N VAL A 869 -29.07 29.20 -30.29
CA VAL A 869 -30.01 30.22 -30.85
C VAL A 869 -29.83 31.55 -30.12
N ASP A 870 -29.69 31.58 -28.80
CA ASP A 870 -29.46 32.79 -28.04
C ASP A 870 -28.07 33.42 -28.34
N LYS A 871 -27.06 32.60 -28.61
CA LYS A 871 -25.73 33.08 -29.02
C LYS A 871 -25.80 33.74 -30.42
N PHE A 872 -26.59 33.18 -31.37
CA PHE A 872 -26.80 33.77 -32.66
C PHE A 872 -27.62 35.06 -32.59
N LYS A 873 -28.68 35.10 -31.78
CA LYS A 873 -29.47 36.34 -31.53
C LYS A 873 -28.63 37.46 -30.92
N LYS A 874 -27.71 37.15 -30.03
CA LYS A 874 -26.74 38.12 -29.46
C LYS A 874 -25.74 38.63 -30.50
N HIS A 875 -25.26 37.78 -31.42
CA HIS A 875 -24.38 38.21 -32.51
C HIS A 875 -25.10 39.07 -33.58
N GLY A 876 -26.34 38.75 -33.89
CA GLY A 876 -27.15 39.54 -34.82
C GLY A 876 -27.50 40.94 -34.30
N LYS A 877 -27.69 41.10 -32.96
CA LYS A 877 -27.90 42.45 -32.35
C LYS A 877 -26.61 43.28 -32.27
N ARG A 878 -25.44 42.66 -32.25
CA ARG A 878 -24.15 43.36 -32.21
C ARG A 878 -23.75 43.93 -33.57
N ASN A 879 -24.17 43.27 -34.67
CA ASN A 879 -23.91 43.74 -36.02
C ASN A 879 -24.89 44.85 -36.47
N ARG A 880 -26.12 44.93 -35.93
CA ARG A 880 -27.04 46.03 -36.17
C ARG A 880 -26.72 47.34 -35.42
N ARG A 881 -25.83 47.32 -34.41
CA ARG A 881 -25.33 48.53 -33.70
C ARG A 881 -24.01 49.09 -34.29
N ARG A 882 -23.44 48.41 -35.34
CA ARG A 882 -22.25 48.91 -36.06
C ARG A 882 -22.59 49.50 -37.45
N SER A 883 -23.89 49.56 -37.84
CA SER A 883 -24.37 50.18 -39.05
C SER A 883 -25.43 51.31 -38.80
N ARG A 884 -25.26 52.00 -37.69
CA ARG A 884 -25.90 53.31 -37.45
C ARG A 884 -24.87 54.21 -36.83
#